data_b67e383cde6b2a56749045e859b998b2
#
_entry.id   b67e383cde6b2a56749045e859b998b2
#
_cell.length_a   1.000
_cell.length_b   1.000
_cell.length_c   1.000
_cell.angle_alpha   90.00
_cell.angle_beta   90.00
_cell.angle_gamma   90.00
#
_symmetry.space_group_name_H-M   'P 1'
#
loop_
_entity.id
_entity.type
_entity.pdbx_description
1 polymer ?
#
loop_
_entity_poly.entity_id
_entity_poly.type
_entity_poly.pdbx_seq_one_letter_code
_entity_poly.pdbx_strand_id
1 'polypeptide(L)'
;MKRHKNNKTLTLAMAFVLGCLTSLPAAAQEAATRGELAFDLEGITVEAARPDWETKLSPGSVTVIRPDDYKGEQKTLPDLMRKVPGVHVREVNGKGQYTTVTVRGSTAAQVGVFIDGVLSNLGGDSAVDLSTIPVANVERIEVYRGYIPARFAGTFIGGVINIVTKRPDKADVSVELGKSSYGGKKGAVEVTAPLGDGSLMFGTNYESSDGDFSYENYTSATAIAGLEAQIKQYQDKIDNFNSTSIDNYKDKLGLTSTEVDVFKASEADWQGYLAKEQGGFSDAYKQYLVTNNKTLSIEEAVNLKIDKQIAKDWNNLDATAKANAYEAWAKATANQLKPENSDTLKGDIENRDKNKEKLAQAKNAKRWRQYNDYENINSILKWQNDEWMVKAAWNKIDRHLPDSLYGGSFADANVGWAVDLYDNYGYDSRRQKIDTKELLLQNRNNVGKLEWGWMLDYTKSDKSYRAEHINDDLVTEQDKLIPLREYSEYKSDKYNAQIDGTYKISDKNMLDFQVNFSRENLNVDGSRMPDRVIDDTNINTIFGQIRDEYEQEMINIQLQDTITLDDKASWYLTPSVKYNRSTITGYSNRATFNEGADKLFSWISPEDEQTDDKFTWQLALKKQFDDNFTMRMTGGTYYRLLNMYEIAGDGAGILPAPNDNGRDSTFPIPEEGKQFDISALWHGSTLGAYNKTSLTYFWRDSENMLQLQRVGKDYWSYRNDNKGKAHGIELQSNFNWSKFDLDIQATYTDIKTKSKKDGVYDYLDTWPTFQPEWEGNVRFTYRPVDTLDIFAEAHYTDKYYTYRVKGGAGEFPDGLPTDDLLVLNTGLKWKMKDGWQLAVGCNDVFDKGPEQKIALANGSYINPEFPVQGRTYYATLKCEF
;
A
#
# COMPACT_ATOMS: atom_id res chain seq x y z
N MET A 1 26.18 0.60 -13.18
CA MET A 1 27.12 1.47 -12.39
C MET A 1 26.93 1.17 -10.92
N LYS A 2 27.92 0.57 -10.23
CA LYS A 2 27.80 0.21 -8.81
C LYS A 2 27.75 1.50 -7.97
N ARG A 3 26.60 1.81 -7.41
CA ARG A 3 26.45 2.87 -6.41
C ARG A 3 27.10 2.43 -5.10
N HIS A 4 28.12 3.13 -4.66
CA HIS A 4 28.61 3.06 -3.29
C HIS A 4 27.51 3.60 -2.36
N LYS A 5 26.75 2.71 -1.73
CA LYS A 5 25.88 3.09 -0.60
C LYS A 5 26.75 3.55 0.58
N ASN A 6 26.43 4.70 1.08
CA ASN A 6 27.09 5.30 2.23
C ASN A 6 26.82 4.49 3.51
N ASN A 7 27.73 3.62 3.86
CA ASN A 7 27.72 2.86 5.14
C ASN A 7 28.02 3.72 6.39
N LYS A 8 28.02 5.04 6.26
CA LYS A 8 28.41 5.94 7.37
C LYS A 8 27.42 5.94 8.54
N THR A 9 26.14 5.74 8.28
CA THR A 9 25.11 5.75 9.34
C THR A 9 25.19 4.49 10.21
N LEU A 10 25.43 3.34 9.59
CA LEU A 10 25.62 2.06 10.31
C LEU A 10 26.91 2.08 11.14
N THR A 11 27.97 2.68 10.61
CA THR A 11 29.26 2.81 11.29
C THR A 11 29.18 3.77 12.48
N LEU A 12 28.38 4.86 12.38
CA LEU A 12 28.16 5.76 13.51
C LEU A 12 27.30 5.12 14.60
N ALA A 13 26.27 4.37 14.25
CA ALA A 13 25.45 3.64 15.21
C ALA A 13 26.26 2.56 15.93
N MET A 14 27.08 1.81 15.20
CA MET A 14 28.01 0.83 15.81
C MET A 14 29.08 1.50 16.68
N ALA A 15 29.62 2.65 16.29
CA ALA A 15 30.61 3.37 17.10
C ALA A 15 29.99 3.94 18.39
N PHE A 16 28.75 4.39 18.34
CA PHE A 16 28.03 4.86 19.53
C PHE A 16 27.71 3.70 20.49
N VAL A 17 27.31 2.55 19.95
CA VAL A 17 27.06 1.33 20.73
C VAL A 17 28.34 0.79 21.36
N LEU A 18 29.49 0.78 20.64
CA LEU A 18 30.77 0.39 21.22
C LEU A 18 31.25 1.37 22.31
N GLY A 19 30.98 2.68 22.14
CA GLY A 19 31.28 3.69 23.14
C GLY A 19 30.46 3.56 24.42
N CYS A 20 29.18 3.14 24.29
CA CYS A 20 28.33 2.88 25.44
C CYS A 20 28.68 1.57 26.16
N LEU A 21 29.11 0.54 25.43
CA LEU A 21 29.50 -0.75 25.99
C LEU A 21 30.76 -0.68 26.88
N THR A 22 31.63 0.31 26.68
CA THR A 22 32.85 0.49 27.49
C THR A 22 32.61 1.23 28.81
N SER A 23 31.48 1.91 28.97
CA SER A 23 31.12 2.67 30.18
C SER A 23 30.11 1.99 31.13
N LEU A 24 29.46 0.91 30.68
CA LEU A 24 28.40 0.23 31.43
C LEU A 24 28.86 -0.78 32.53
N PRO A 25 30.06 -1.41 32.51
CA PRO A 25 30.39 -2.41 33.51
C PRO A 25 30.47 -1.89 34.94
N ALA A 26 30.74 -0.58 35.13
CA ALA A 26 30.88 -0.02 36.48
C ALA A 26 29.54 0.24 37.17
N ALA A 27 28.51 0.63 36.42
CA ALA A 27 27.19 0.93 36.96
C ALA A 27 26.36 -0.35 37.24
N ALA A 28 26.52 -1.38 36.39
CA ALA A 28 25.86 -2.67 36.59
C ALA A 28 26.40 -3.45 37.81
N GLN A 29 27.64 -3.25 38.14
CA GLN A 29 28.29 -3.92 39.30
C GLN A 29 27.91 -3.29 40.64
N GLU A 30 27.56 -1.96 40.64
CA GLU A 30 27.04 -1.30 41.84
C GLU A 30 25.55 -1.62 42.10
N ALA A 31 24.76 -1.85 41.08
CA ALA A 31 23.35 -2.27 41.21
C ALA A 31 23.21 -3.72 41.72
N ALA A 32 24.17 -4.59 41.34
CA ALA A 32 24.16 -5.99 41.79
C ALA A 32 24.55 -6.20 43.26
N THR A 33 25.13 -5.17 43.93
CA THR A 33 25.55 -5.26 45.35
C THR A 33 24.52 -4.66 46.32
N ARG A 34 23.45 -4.01 45.86
CA ARG A 34 22.32 -3.64 46.72
C ARG A 34 21.25 -4.74 46.63
N GLY A 35 21.47 -5.74 47.48
CA GLY A 35 20.56 -6.85 47.64
C GLY A 35 19.18 -6.44 48.10
N GLU A 36 18.22 -7.21 47.64
CA GLU A 36 16.91 -7.44 48.22
C GLU A 36 15.97 -6.25 48.39
N LEU A 37 15.38 -5.85 47.29
CA LEU A 37 13.95 -5.56 47.25
C LEU A 37 13.41 -6.11 45.92
N ALA A 38 13.25 -7.42 45.85
CA ALA A 38 12.41 -8.03 44.85
C ALA A 38 10.96 -7.66 45.20
N PHE A 39 10.51 -6.50 44.75
CA PHE A 39 9.08 -6.29 44.54
C PHE A 39 8.76 -6.98 43.23
N ASP A 40 8.08 -8.10 43.32
CA ASP A 40 7.35 -8.72 42.23
C ASP A 40 6.18 -7.78 41.87
N LEU A 41 6.50 -6.63 41.29
CA LEU A 41 5.55 -5.73 40.66
C LEU A 41 5.32 -6.27 39.27
N GLU A 42 4.34 -7.16 39.14
CA GLU A 42 3.68 -7.38 37.85
C GLU A 42 3.41 -6.00 37.26
N GLY A 43 3.98 -5.77 36.06
CA GLY A 43 4.14 -4.47 35.44
C GLY A 43 2.93 -3.56 35.56
N ILE A 44 3.04 -2.57 36.42
CA ILE A 44 2.15 -1.42 36.40
C ILE A 44 2.56 -0.59 35.20
N THR A 45 1.90 -0.81 34.09
CA THR A 45 1.89 0.17 33.01
C THR A 45 1.31 1.47 33.55
N VAL A 46 1.59 2.60 32.92
CA VAL A 46 0.91 3.88 33.18
C VAL A 46 -0.62 3.75 33.06
N GLU A 47 -1.10 2.70 32.45
CA GLU A 47 -2.45 2.21 32.64
C GLU A 47 -2.53 1.60 34.04
N ALA A 48 -3.28 2.26 34.90
CA ALA A 48 -3.53 1.77 36.24
C ALA A 48 -3.69 0.26 36.26
N ALA A 49 -3.04 -0.36 37.21
CA ALA A 49 -3.12 -1.79 37.42
C ALA A 49 -4.57 -2.25 37.32
N ARG A 50 -4.96 -2.71 36.14
CA ARG A 50 -6.15 -3.50 35.93
C ARG A 50 -5.66 -4.95 35.80
N PRO A 51 -5.39 -5.64 36.91
CA PRO A 51 -5.06 -7.05 36.85
C PRO A 51 -6.19 -7.74 36.12
N ASP A 52 -5.89 -8.60 35.19
CA ASP A 52 -6.87 -9.36 34.41
C ASP A 52 -7.82 -8.52 33.52
N TRP A 53 -7.44 -7.33 33.08
CA TRP A 53 -8.29 -6.52 32.20
C TRP A 53 -8.69 -7.27 30.91
N GLU A 54 -7.88 -8.19 30.42
CA GLU A 54 -8.20 -9.07 29.31
C GLU A 54 -9.40 -10.00 29.60
N THR A 55 -9.48 -10.50 30.80
CA THR A 55 -10.46 -11.53 31.18
C THR A 55 -11.52 -11.03 32.13
N LYS A 56 -11.18 -10.22 33.11
CA LYS A 56 -12.12 -9.77 34.14
C LYS A 56 -12.76 -8.44 33.86
N LEU A 57 -12.02 -7.45 33.38
CA LEU A 57 -12.53 -6.08 33.29
C LEU A 57 -12.85 -5.64 31.85
N SER A 58 -12.35 -6.29 30.80
CA SER A 58 -12.72 -5.92 29.44
C SER A 58 -14.22 -6.10 29.18
N PRO A 59 -14.95 -5.02 28.83
CA PRO A 59 -16.36 -5.13 28.51
C PRO A 59 -16.60 -5.91 27.20
N GLY A 60 -15.69 -5.83 26.24
CA GLY A 60 -15.79 -6.45 24.93
C GLY A 60 -14.67 -7.45 24.64
N SER A 61 -14.67 -7.98 23.42
CA SER A 61 -13.64 -8.89 22.93
C SER A 61 -12.33 -8.15 22.66
N VAL A 62 -11.26 -8.63 23.26
CA VAL A 62 -9.90 -8.15 23.03
C VAL A 62 -8.95 -9.31 22.80
N THR A 63 -8.02 -9.16 21.86
CA THR A 63 -6.90 -10.08 21.64
C THR A 63 -5.62 -9.36 21.95
N VAL A 64 -4.76 -9.97 22.75
CA VAL A 64 -3.44 -9.44 23.10
C VAL A 64 -2.36 -10.34 22.50
N ILE A 65 -1.44 -9.74 21.77
CA ILE A 65 -0.27 -10.39 21.20
C ILE A 65 0.96 -9.75 21.80
N ARG A 66 1.89 -10.58 22.24
CA ARG A 66 3.20 -10.16 22.71
C ARG A 66 4.25 -10.49 21.64
N PRO A 67 4.89 -9.50 21.00
CA PRO A 67 5.93 -9.76 20.00
C PRO A 67 7.10 -10.59 20.53
N ASP A 68 7.34 -10.51 21.82
CA ASP A 68 8.41 -11.29 22.49
C ASP A 68 8.21 -12.81 22.40
N ASP A 69 6.97 -13.30 22.25
CA ASP A 69 6.67 -14.73 22.01
C ASP A 69 7.23 -15.21 20.66
N TYR A 70 7.45 -14.27 19.73
CA TYR A 70 7.94 -14.51 18.37
C TYR A 70 9.36 -13.99 18.12
N LYS A 71 10.13 -13.73 19.19
CA LYS A 71 11.53 -13.25 19.09
C LYS A 71 12.34 -14.11 18.14
N GLY A 72 13.09 -13.45 17.22
CA GLY A 72 13.95 -14.11 16.25
C GLY A 72 13.24 -14.60 14.98
N GLU A 73 11.92 -14.68 14.92
CA GLU A 73 11.17 -15.18 13.76
C GLU A 73 11.04 -14.16 12.61
N GLN A 74 11.62 -12.97 12.75
CA GLN A 74 11.52 -11.86 11.79
C GLN A 74 10.05 -11.50 11.40
N LYS A 75 9.11 -11.69 12.34
CA LYS A 75 7.72 -11.29 12.17
C LYS A 75 7.59 -9.76 12.13
N THR A 76 6.74 -9.29 11.24
CA THR A 76 6.31 -7.89 11.15
C THR A 76 5.00 -7.69 11.90
N LEU A 77 4.56 -6.44 12.08
CA LEU A 77 3.25 -6.16 12.63
C LEU A 77 2.11 -6.79 11.80
N PRO A 78 2.10 -6.70 10.45
CA PRO A 78 1.16 -7.44 9.62
C PRO A 78 1.12 -8.95 9.90
N ASP A 79 2.29 -9.59 10.05
CA ASP A 79 2.36 -11.03 10.35
C ASP A 79 1.70 -11.38 11.69
N LEU A 80 1.84 -10.50 12.68
CA LEU A 80 1.20 -10.68 13.98
C LEU A 80 -0.32 -10.44 13.90
N MET A 81 -0.74 -9.49 13.07
CA MET A 81 -2.18 -9.21 12.88
C MET A 81 -2.93 -10.39 12.23
N ARG A 82 -2.28 -11.17 11.35
CA ARG A 82 -2.87 -12.42 10.79
C ARG A 82 -3.23 -13.47 11.85
N LYS A 83 -2.77 -13.29 13.10
CA LYS A 83 -3.09 -14.18 14.22
C LYS A 83 -4.30 -13.72 15.04
N VAL A 84 -4.91 -12.62 14.68
CA VAL A 84 -6.08 -12.06 15.37
C VAL A 84 -7.35 -12.45 14.64
N PRO A 85 -8.28 -13.15 15.27
CA PRO A 85 -9.56 -13.45 14.63
C PRO A 85 -10.28 -12.18 14.19
N GLY A 86 -10.92 -12.21 13.03
CA GLY A 86 -11.66 -11.08 12.48
C GLY A 86 -10.79 -10.00 11.83
N VAL A 87 -9.49 -10.16 11.83
CA VAL A 87 -8.55 -9.23 11.17
C VAL A 87 -8.09 -9.83 9.85
N HIS A 88 -8.31 -9.10 8.76
CA HIS A 88 -7.77 -9.42 7.45
C HIS A 88 -6.64 -8.46 7.10
N VAL A 89 -5.50 -9.00 6.67
CA VAL A 89 -4.30 -8.24 6.29
C VAL A 89 -4.17 -8.19 4.77
N ARG A 90 -4.29 -7.00 4.21
CA ARG A 90 -4.03 -6.74 2.79
C ARG A 90 -2.61 -6.23 2.61
N GLU A 91 -1.75 -7.07 2.09
CA GLU A 91 -0.36 -6.77 1.77
C GLU A 91 -0.22 -6.56 0.26
N VAL A 92 0.44 -5.45 -0.12
CA VAL A 92 0.67 -5.10 -1.52
C VAL A 92 2.14 -5.31 -1.81
N ASN A 93 2.48 -6.16 -2.79
CA ASN A 93 3.86 -6.45 -3.22
C ASN A 93 4.79 -7.10 -2.17
N GLY A 94 4.27 -7.60 -1.06
CA GLY A 94 5.04 -8.34 -0.08
C GLY A 94 5.64 -7.49 1.03
N LYS A 95 6.58 -8.07 1.77
CA LYS A 95 7.16 -7.50 2.99
C LYS A 95 7.80 -6.12 2.77
N GLY A 96 7.51 -5.20 3.68
CA GLY A 96 8.03 -3.82 3.65
C GLY A 96 7.26 -2.87 2.72
N GLN A 97 6.30 -3.37 1.98
CA GLN A 97 5.42 -2.59 1.12
C GLN A 97 4.12 -2.21 1.83
N TYR A 98 3.31 -1.35 1.20
CA TYR A 98 2.09 -0.83 1.78
C TYR A 98 1.17 -1.96 2.26
N THR A 99 0.83 -1.93 3.54
CA THR A 99 0.04 -2.99 4.17
C THR A 99 -1.01 -2.40 5.10
N THR A 100 -2.26 -2.76 4.86
CA THR A 100 -3.40 -2.33 5.67
C THR A 100 -4.12 -3.50 6.30
N VAL A 101 -4.93 -3.20 7.29
CA VAL A 101 -5.81 -4.19 7.91
C VAL A 101 -7.26 -3.73 7.86
N THR A 102 -8.13 -4.70 7.77
CA THR A 102 -9.56 -4.53 7.96
C THR A 102 -10.00 -5.43 9.11
N VAL A 103 -11.04 -5.06 9.80
CA VAL A 103 -11.55 -5.82 10.95
C VAL A 103 -13.03 -6.10 10.73
N ARG A 104 -13.42 -7.39 10.75
CA ARG A 104 -14.82 -7.81 10.57
C ARG A 104 -15.46 -7.22 9.31
N GLY A 105 -14.71 -7.19 8.21
CA GLY A 105 -15.17 -6.63 6.94
C GLY A 105 -15.34 -5.11 6.93
N SER A 106 -14.66 -4.38 7.81
CA SER A 106 -14.53 -2.92 7.72
C SER A 106 -13.67 -2.51 6.53
N THR A 107 -13.63 -1.23 6.21
CA THR A 107 -12.54 -0.67 5.42
C THR A 107 -11.32 -0.41 6.33
N ALA A 108 -10.14 -0.27 5.73
CA ALA A 108 -8.92 0.03 6.51
C ALA A 108 -8.99 1.41 7.20
N ALA A 109 -9.67 2.38 6.59
CA ALA A 109 -9.90 3.71 7.17
C ALA A 109 -10.81 3.68 8.43
N GLN A 110 -11.55 2.59 8.63
CA GLN A 110 -12.44 2.39 9.78
C GLN A 110 -11.74 1.77 11.00
N VAL A 111 -10.44 1.52 10.92
CA VAL A 111 -9.64 0.95 12.02
C VAL A 111 -8.78 2.04 12.64
N GLY A 112 -8.91 2.24 13.95
CA GLY A 112 -8.04 3.14 14.72
C GLY A 112 -6.76 2.43 15.13
N VAL A 113 -5.61 3.02 14.84
CA VAL A 113 -4.32 2.52 15.28
C VAL A 113 -3.73 3.49 16.28
N PHE A 114 -3.42 3.02 17.48
CA PHE A 114 -2.84 3.82 18.55
C PHE A 114 -1.45 3.28 18.91
N ILE A 115 -0.54 4.19 19.25
CA ILE A 115 0.75 3.85 19.84
C ILE A 115 0.86 4.60 21.18
N ASP A 116 0.97 3.85 22.27
CA ASP A 116 0.97 4.39 23.64
C ASP A 116 -0.22 5.35 23.92
N GLY A 117 -1.39 5.06 23.35
CA GLY A 117 -2.59 5.86 23.50
C GLY A 117 -2.74 7.04 22.55
N VAL A 118 -1.74 7.32 21.72
CA VAL A 118 -1.78 8.37 20.67
C VAL A 118 -2.31 7.79 19.37
N LEU A 119 -3.30 8.45 18.76
CA LEU A 119 -3.86 8.04 17.47
C LEU A 119 -2.86 8.29 16.33
N SER A 120 -2.42 7.22 15.68
CA SER A 120 -1.43 7.24 14.58
C SER A 120 -2.03 7.50 13.21
N ASN A 121 -3.36 7.55 13.07
CA ASN A 121 -4.01 7.92 11.82
C ASN A 121 -3.74 9.41 11.53
N LEU A 122 -3.00 9.67 10.46
CA LEU A 122 -2.66 11.03 10.01
C LEU A 122 -3.54 11.45 8.84
N GLY A 123 -3.79 12.74 8.73
CA GLY A 123 -4.64 13.31 7.68
C GLY A 123 -4.10 13.16 6.26
N GLY A 124 -2.82 12.86 6.10
CA GLY A 124 -2.19 12.58 4.81
C GLY A 124 -2.28 11.14 4.34
N ASP A 125 -3.02 10.27 5.05
CA ASP A 125 -3.16 8.84 4.74
C ASP A 125 -4.63 8.41 4.78
N SER A 126 -5.04 7.57 3.82
CA SER A 126 -6.38 6.97 3.82
C SER A 126 -6.54 5.92 4.93
N ALA A 127 -5.46 5.27 5.30
CA ALA A 127 -5.39 4.26 6.36
C ALA A 127 -3.95 4.14 6.86
N VAL A 128 -3.77 3.66 8.07
CA VAL A 128 -2.43 3.43 8.63
C VAL A 128 -1.75 2.28 7.89
N ASP A 129 -0.55 2.54 7.40
CA ASP A 129 0.33 1.53 6.81
C ASP A 129 1.06 0.77 7.92
N LEU A 130 0.63 -0.45 8.22
CA LEU A 130 1.21 -1.25 9.28
C LEU A 130 2.65 -1.72 8.99
N SER A 131 3.10 -1.69 7.74
CA SER A 131 4.49 -2.01 7.39
C SER A 131 5.47 -0.99 7.97
N THR A 132 4.98 0.19 8.33
CA THR A 132 5.78 1.29 8.86
C THR A 132 6.03 1.20 10.36
N ILE A 133 5.30 0.34 11.06
CA ILE A 133 5.33 0.24 12.53
C ILE A 133 6.23 -0.94 12.94
N PRO A 134 7.36 -0.68 13.62
CA PRO A 134 8.27 -1.73 14.06
C PRO A 134 7.69 -2.48 15.27
N VAL A 135 8.02 -3.75 15.38
CA VAL A 135 7.65 -4.58 16.53
C VAL A 135 8.78 -4.76 17.56
N ALA A 136 9.97 -4.28 17.26
CA ALA A 136 11.16 -4.52 18.10
C ALA A 136 11.04 -3.92 19.51
N ASN A 137 10.41 -2.74 19.62
CA ASN A 137 10.27 -2.01 20.89
C ASN A 137 8.85 -2.12 21.46
N VAL A 138 8.09 -3.10 21.00
CA VAL A 138 6.69 -3.31 21.41
C VAL A 138 6.61 -4.37 22.49
N GLU A 139 5.94 -4.04 23.59
CA GLU A 139 5.63 -4.97 24.67
C GLU A 139 4.45 -5.86 24.32
N ARG A 140 3.35 -5.21 23.87
CA ARG A 140 2.13 -5.90 23.47
C ARG A 140 1.32 -5.11 22.46
N ILE A 141 0.50 -5.83 21.73
CA ILE A 141 -0.47 -5.31 20.78
C ILE A 141 -1.85 -5.76 21.24
N GLU A 142 -2.74 -4.80 21.43
CA GLU A 142 -4.10 -5.03 21.90
C GLU A 142 -5.06 -4.73 20.75
N VAL A 143 -5.89 -5.71 20.37
CA VAL A 143 -6.87 -5.53 19.30
C VAL A 143 -8.29 -5.61 19.89
N TYR A 144 -8.95 -4.45 19.95
CA TYR A 144 -10.32 -4.29 20.41
C TYR A 144 -11.27 -4.39 19.24
N ARG A 145 -12.27 -5.27 19.36
CA ARG A 145 -13.29 -5.51 18.32
C ARG A 145 -14.66 -5.34 18.95
N GLY A 146 -15.54 -4.62 18.28
CA GLY A 146 -16.89 -4.30 18.77
C GLY A 146 -16.88 -3.18 19.80
N TYR A 147 -16.82 -3.50 21.08
CA TYR A 147 -16.78 -2.49 22.15
C TYR A 147 -15.41 -1.83 22.27
N ILE A 148 -15.37 -0.51 22.19
CA ILE A 148 -14.13 0.27 22.30
C ILE A 148 -14.15 1.01 23.63
N PRO A 149 -13.18 0.73 24.54
CA PRO A 149 -13.07 1.41 25.84
C PRO A 149 -12.96 2.94 25.71
N ALA A 150 -13.43 3.64 26.75
CA ALA A 150 -13.47 5.10 26.78
C ALA A 150 -12.08 5.77 26.74
N ARG A 151 -11.02 5.04 27.01
CA ARG A 151 -9.65 5.55 26.94
C ARG A 151 -9.12 5.83 25.52
N PHE A 152 -9.79 5.34 24.47
CA PHE A 152 -9.41 5.59 23.09
C PHE A 152 -10.28 6.70 22.51
N ALA A 153 -9.64 7.80 22.12
CA ALA A 153 -10.30 8.93 21.50
C ALA A 153 -10.92 8.53 20.14
N GLY A 154 -12.12 9.03 19.86
CA GLY A 154 -12.83 8.78 18.61
C GLY A 154 -13.72 7.52 18.63
N THR A 155 -14.30 7.25 17.48
CA THR A 155 -15.16 6.08 17.24
C THR A 155 -14.72 5.39 15.97
N PHE A 156 -14.41 4.12 16.06
CA PHE A 156 -13.91 3.30 14.97
C PHE A 156 -14.81 2.10 14.75
N ILE A 157 -15.35 1.99 13.56
CA ILE A 157 -16.29 0.92 13.19
C ILE A 157 -15.62 -0.45 13.22
N GLY A 158 -14.41 -0.54 12.65
CA GLY A 158 -13.68 -1.79 12.56
C GLY A 158 -13.12 -2.26 13.90
N GLY A 159 -12.78 -1.32 14.77
CA GLY A 159 -12.11 -1.59 16.02
C GLY A 159 -10.87 -0.74 16.24
N VAL A 160 -10.12 -1.07 17.27
CA VAL A 160 -8.89 -0.38 17.66
C VAL A 160 -7.74 -1.36 17.79
N ILE A 161 -6.60 -1.02 17.22
CA ILE A 161 -5.31 -1.66 17.44
C ILE A 161 -4.48 -0.71 18.29
N ASN A 162 -4.15 -1.12 19.53
CA ASN A 162 -3.30 -0.34 20.42
C ASN A 162 -1.94 -1.04 20.57
N ILE A 163 -0.89 -0.34 20.23
CA ILE A 163 0.50 -0.81 20.30
C ILE A 163 1.13 -0.15 21.50
N VAL A 164 1.52 -0.96 22.47
CA VAL A 164 2.14 -0.49 23.70
C VAL A 164 3.65 -0.75 23.61
N THR A 165 4.44 0.29 23.75
CA THR A 165 5.90 0.19 23.73
C THR A 165 6.42 -0.34 25.08
N LYS A 166 7.56 -1.04 25.04
CA LYS A 166 8.15 -1.65 26.24
C LYS A 166 8.37 -0.64 27.35
N ARG A 167 8.14 -1.09 28.57
CA ARG A 167 8.52 -0.37 29.79
C ARG A 167 9.95 -0.75 30.18
N PRO A 168 10.86 0.23 30.33
CA PRO A 168 12.19 -0.02 30.83
C PRO A 168 12.14 -0.30 32.32
N ASP A 169 12.15 -1.54 32.73
CA ASP A 169 12.08 -1.96 34.16
C ASP A 169 13.37 -2.49 34.73
N LYS A 170 14.30 -2.94 33.89
CA LYS A 170 15.60 -3.54 34.29
C LYS A 170 16.72 -3.00 33.41
N ALA A 171 17.93 -3.03 33.94
CA ALA A 171 19.10 -2.81 33.09
C ALA A 171 19.28 -4.02 32.17
N ASP A 172 19.25 -3.78 30.87
CA ASP A 172 19.37 -4.81 29.85
C ASP A 172 19.96 -4.25 28.57
N VAL A 173 20.72 -5.06 27.86
CA VAL A 173 21.21 -4.76 26.52
C VAL A 173 20.86 -5.92 25.60
N SER A 174 20.08 -5.64 24.59
CA SER A 174 19.70 -6.62 23.57
C SER A 174 20.22 -6.21 22.19
N VAL A 175 20.86 -7.14 21.50
CA VAL A 175 21.34 -6.98 20.13
C VAL A 175 20.78 -8.09 19.27
N GLU A 176 20.16 -7.75 18.17
CA GLU A 176 19.60 -8.69 17.20
C GLU A 176 20.16 -8.43 15.81
N LEU A 177 20.65 -9.48 15.14
CA LEU A 177 21.12 -9.45 13.76
C LEU A 177 20.42 -10.54 12.96
N GLY A 178 19.83 -10.16 11.85
CA GLY A 178 19.08 -11.09 11.00
C GLY A 178 19.43 -10.97 9.52
N LYS A 179 19.26 -12.07 8.81
CA LYS A 179 19.36 -12.14 7.36
C LYS A 179 18.25 -13.01 6.81
N SER A 180 17.73 -12.64 5.64
CA SER A 180 16.68 -13.41 4.97
C SER A 180 16.86 -13.44 3.46
N SER A 181 16.05 -14.26 2.77
CA SER A 181 15.94 -14.27 1.32
C SER A 181 15.67 -12.87 0.76
N TYR A 182 15.80 -12.69 -0.54
CA TYR A 182 15.57 -11.43 -1.24
C TYR A 182 16.45 -10.27 -0.74
N GLY A 183 17.69 -10.59 -0.34
CA GLY A 183 18.63 -9.58 0.17
C GLY A 183 18.28 -9.02 1.55
N GLY A 184 17.34 -9.63 2.27
CA GLY A 184 16.84 -9.13 3.54
C GLY A 184 17.91 -9.04 4.64
N LYS A 185 17.93 -7.92 5.37
CA LYS A 185 18.83 -7.64 6.49
C LYS A 185 18.05 -6.99 7.61
N LYS A 186 18.34 -7.38 8.84
CA LYS A 186 17.76 -6.82 10.05
C LYS A 186 18.85 -6.59 11.07
N GLY A 187 18.76 -5.48 11.78
CA GLY A 187 19.58 -5.18 12.94
C GLY A 187 18.77 -4.40 13.96
N ALA A 188 18.79 -4.82 15.21
CA ALA A 188 18.15 -4.09 16.29
C ALA A 188 19.08 -4.01 17.49
N VAL A 189 19.02 -2.89 18.20
CA VAL A 189 19.71 -2.68 19.48
C VAL A 189 18.71 -2.04 20.43
N GLU A 190 18.63 -2.58 21.63
CA GLU A 190 17.84 -2.04 22.72
C GLU A 190 18.73 -1.97 23.97
N VAL A 191 18.74 -0.83 24.62
CA VAL A 191 19.47 -0.60 25.86
C VAL A 191 18.52 -0.01 26.87
N THR A 192 18.38 -0.63 28.02
CA THR A 192 17.63 -0.12 29.15
C THR A 192 18.55 0.09 30.34
N ALA A 193 18.38 1.19 31.07
CA ALA A 193 19.15 1.49 32.25
C ALA A 193 18.35 2.32 33.26
N PRO A 194 18.52 2.11 34.55
CA PRO A 194 17.97 2.98 35.57
C PRO A 194 18.50 4.41 35.42
N LEU A 195 17.62 5.41 35.54
CA LEU A 195 17.97 6.82 35.47
C LEU A 195 17.10 7.64 36.46
N GLY A 196 17.68 8.07 37.56
CA GLY A 196 16.93 8.75 38.63
C GLY A 196 15.96 7.81 39.33
N ASP A 197 14.73 8.21 39.46
CA ASP A 197 13.60 7.42 39.99
C ASP A 197 12.87 6.58 38.95
N GLY A 198 13.34 6.61 37.70
CA GLY A 198 12.78 5.87 36.60
C GLY A 198 13.84 5.09 35.83
N SER A 199 13.49 4.67 34.64
CA SER A 199 14.37 3.95 33.74
C SER A 199 14.33 4.55 32.33
N LEU A 200 15.47 4.57 31.68
CA LEU A 200 15.67 5.03 30.31
C LEU A 200 15.78 3.82 29.38
N MET A 201 15.08 3.86 28.27
CA MET A 201 15.22 2.92 27.16
C MET A 201 15.63 3.68 25.91
N PHE A 202 16.65 3.16 25.23
CA PHE A 202 16.97 3.52 23.87
C PHE A 202 16.86 2.28 23.00
N GLY A 203 16.06 2.36 21.95
CA GLY A 203 15.92 1.29 20.97
C GLY A 203 16.12 1.81 19.56
N THR A 204 16.82 1.05 18.72
CA THR A 204 16.91 1.33 17.29
C THR A 204 16.79 0.04 16.50
N ASN A 205 16.07 0.09 15.38
CA ASN A 205 15.84 -1.03 14.49
C ASN A 205 16.10 -0.59 13.06
N TYR A 206 16.83 -1.40 12.33
CA TYR A 206 17.10 -1.26 10.91
C TYR A 206 16.62 -2.50 10.18
N GLU A 207 15.86 -2.32 9.12
CA GLU A 207 15.42 -3.41 8.26
C GLU A 207 15.52 -2.97 6.80
N SER A 208 16.04 -3.85 5.93
CA SER A 208 16.09 -3.61 4.50
C SER A 208 15.98 -4.89 3.71
N SER A 209 15.51 -4.80 2.47
CA SER A 209 15.50 -5.91 1.51
C SER A 209 15.63 -5.35 0.11
N ASP A 210 16.25 -6.13 -0.79
CA ASP A 210 16.21 -5.84 -2.23
C ASP A 210 14.82 -6.14 -2.80
N GLY A 211 14.07 -7.05 -2.16
CA GLY A 211 12.65 -7.31 -2.40
C GLY A 211 12.30 -8.02 -3.72
N ASP A 212 13.26 -8.15 -4.64
CA ASP A 212 13.05 -8.75 -5.96
C ASP A 212 12.76 -10.24 -5.87
N PHE A 213 11.74 -10.70 -6.58
CA PHE A 213 11.33 -12.11 -6.57
C PHE A 213 10.72 -12.56 -7.90
N SER A 214 10.69 -13.87 -8.15
CA SER A 214 10.01 -14.47 -9.29
C SER A 214 8.61 -14.97 -8.91
N TYR A 215 7.67 -14.90 -9.84
CA TYR A 215 6.31 -15.41 -9.70
C TYR A 215 5.85 -16.11 -10.97
N GLU A 216 4.82 -16.96 -10.88
CA GLU A 216 4.28 -17.69 -12.03
C GLU A 216 3.67 -16.74 -13.07
N ASN A 217 3.80 -17.09 -14.34
CA ASN A 217 3.27 -16.30 -15.44
C ASN A 217 1.99 -16.94 -15.99
N TYR A 218 0.86 -16.29 -15.71
CA TYR A 218 -0.45 -16.74 -16.17
C TYR A 218 -0.93 -16.02 -17.44
N THR A 219 0.00 -15.53 -18.27
CA THR A 219 -0.39 -14.92 -19.55
C THR A 219 -1.19 -15.90 -20.39
N SER A 220 -2.43 -15.55 -20.74
CA SER A 220 -3.34 -16.44 -21.44
C SER A 220 -2.89 -16.76 -22.87
N ALA A 221 -3.22 -17.93 -23.36
CA ALA A 221 -2.96 -18.30 -24.76
C ALA A 221 -3.60 -17.31 -25.75
N THR A 222 -4.74 -16.70 -25.38
CA THR A 222 -5.41 -15.66 -26.17
C THR A 222 -4.56 -14.38 -26.26
N ALA A 223 -3.96 -13.96 -25.14
CA ALA A 223 -3.05 -12.79 -25.15
C ALA A 223 -1.80 -13.05 -25.98
N ILE A 224 -1.22 -14.25 -25.88
CA ILE A 224 -0.09 -14.67 -26.71
C ILE A 224 -0.47 -14.63 -28.20
N ALA A 225 -1.62 -15.22 -28.55
CA ALA A 225 -2.11 -15.20 -29.92
C ALA A 225 -2.42 -13.78 -30.43
N GLY A 226 -2.92 -12.91 -29.56
CA GLY A 226 -3.14 -11.48 -29.84
C GLY A 226 -1.83 -10.77 -30.17
N LEU A 227 -0.78 -10.97 -29.38
CA LEU A 227 0.55 -10.40 -29.65
C LEU A 227 1.14 -10.94 -30.96
N GLU A 228 1.00 -12.23 -31.22
CA GLU A 228 1.44 -12.84 -32.48
C GLU A 228 0.70 -12.25 -33.68
N ALA A 229 -0.61 -12.01 -33.55
CA ALA A 229 -1.40 -11.37 -34.61
C ALA A 229 -0.99 -9.91 -34.84
N GLN A 230 -0.72 -9.14 -33.76
CA GLN A 230 -0.25 -7.76 -33.86
C GLN A 230 1.14 -7.69 -34.50
N ILE A 231 2.06 -8.56 -34.08
CA ILE A 231 3.40 -8.65 -34.69
C ILE A 231 3.27 -8.91 -36.18
N LYS A 232 2.41 -9.83 -36.56
CA LYS A 232 2.14 -10.12 -37.96
C LYS A 232 1.54 -8.91 -38.68
N GLN A 233 0.57 -8.22 -38.09
CA GLN A 233 -0.04 -7.02 -38.67
C GLN A 233 1.00 -5.92 -38.92
N TYR A 234 1.88 -5.65 -37.97
CA TYR A 234 2.96 -4.69 -38.16
C TYR A 234 3.95 -5.17 -39.21
N GLN A 235 4.29 -6.46 -39.21
CA GLN A 235 5.17 -7.01 -40.25
C GLN A 235 4.54 -6.89 -41.64
N ASP A 236 3.25 -7.22 -41.79
CA ASP A 236 2.52 -7.08 -43.04
C ASP A 236 2.48 -5.61 -43.52
N LYS A 237 2.33 -4.63 -42.60
CA LYS A 237 2.41 -3.21 -42.94
C LYS A 237 3.80 -2.82 -43.43
N ILE A 238 4.86 -3.30 -42.79
CA ILE A 238 6.25 -3.07 -43.18
C ILE A 238 6.52 -3.68 -44.57
N ASP A 239 6.09 -4.92 -44.77
CA ASP A 239 6.29 -5.62 -46.05
C ASP A 239 5.50 -4.97 -47.21
N ASN A 240 4.24 -4.60 -46.94
CA ASN A 240 3.39 -3.89 -47.90
C ASN A 240 3.97 -2.50 -48.26
N PHE A 241 4.54 -1.78 -47.27
CA PHE A 241 5.18 -0.51 -47.56
C PHE A 241 6.32 -0.70 -48.55
N ASN A 242 7.13 -1.72 -48.36
CA ASN A 242 8.24 -2.02 -49.28
C ASN A 242 7.75 -2.46 -50.66
N SER A 243 6.62 -3.19 -50.74
CA SER A 243 6.10 -3.73 -52.01
C SER A 243 5.25 -2.70 -52.80
N THR A 244 4.50 -1.83 -52.10
CA THR A 244 3.56 -0.88 -52.73
C THR A 244 4.19 0.45 -53.09
N SER A 245 5.42 0.72 -52.60
CA SER A 245 6.07 2.02 -52.79
C SER A 245 6.24 2.43 -54.25
N ILE A 246 6.62 1.51 -55.11
CA ILE A 246 6.81 1.78 -56.54
C ILE A 246 5.46 1.99 -57.23
N ASP A 247 4.47 1.15 -56.97
CA ASP A 247 3.12 1.29 -57.53
C ASP A 247 2.41 2.56 -57.07
N ASN A 248 2.63 3.03 -55.81
CA ASN A 248 2.11 4.30 -55.34
C ASN A 248 2.73 5.53 -56.03
N TYR A 249 3.96 5.41 -56.50
CA TYR A 249 4.61 6.47 -57.28
C TYR A 249 4.21 6.45 -58.74
N LYS A 250 3.70 5.33 -59.27
CA LYS A 250 3.25 5.20 -60.65
C LYS A 250 2.29 6.33 -61.05
N ASP A 251 1.24 6.53 -60.29
CA ASP A 251 0.20 7.51 -60.54
C ASP A 251 0.70 8.95 -60.32
N LYS A 252 1.46 9.15 -59.23
CA LYS A 252 2.04 10.45 -58.89
C LYS A 252 3.06 10.95 -59.90
N LEU A 253 3.78 10.04 -60.51
CA LEU A 253 4.81 10.35 -61.51
C LEU A 253 4.27 10.26 -62.93
N GLY A 254 3.04 9.87 -63.14
CA GLY A 254 2.47 9.60 -64.44
C GLY A 254 3.22 8.53 -65.23
N LEU A 255 3.74 7.53 -64.52
CA LEU A 255 4.50 6.42 -65.15
C LEU A 255 3.52 5.43 -65.80
N THR A 256 3.90 4.98 -67.00
CA THR A 256 3.20 3.83 -67.65
C THR A 256 3.59 2.52 -66.95
N SER A 257 2.80 1.49 -67.21
CA SER A 257 3.10 0.13 -66.68
C SER A 257 4.48 -0.36 -67.12
N THR A 258 4.87 -0.05 -68.38
CA THR A 258 6.16 -0.42 -68.92
C THR A 258 7.32 0.30 -68.17
N GLU A 259 7.14 1.58 -67.81
CA GLU A 259 8.11 2.35 -67.05
C GLU A 259 8.25 1.81 -65.62
N VAL A 260 7.12 1.37 -65.00
CA VAL A 260 7.16 0.67 -63.69
C VAL A 260 7.87 -0.66 -63.83
N ASP A 261 7.65 -1.40 -64.89
CA ASP A 261 8.35 -2.66 -65.10
C ASP A 261 9.85 -2.48 -65.27
N VAL A 262 10.28 -1.43 -65.99
CA VAL A 262 11.70 -1.07 -66.10
C VAL A 262 12.26 -0.66 -64.76
N PHE A 263 11.51 0.07 -63.96
CA PHE A 263 11.87 0.46 -62.62
C PHE A 263 12.02 -0.77 -61.70
N LYS A 264 11.06 -1.68 -61.77
CA LYS A 264 11.11 -2.98 -61.03
C LYS A 264 12.24 -3.89 -61.52
N ALA A 265 12.55 -3.89 -62.82
CA ALA A 265 13.65 -4.67 -63.38
C ALA A 265 15.01 -4.16 -62.90
N SER A 266 15.11 -2.83 -62.57
CA SER A 266 16.32 -2.25 -61.97
C SER A 266 16.34 -2.39 -60.45
N GLU A 267 15.34 -3.01 -59.85
CA GLU A 267 15.23 -3.17 -58.36
C GLU A 267 16.39 -4.03 -57.80
N ALA A 268 16.89 -4.99 -58.52
CA ALA A 268 18.06 -5.78 -58.13
C ALA A 268 19.32 -4.90 -58.06
N ASP A 269 19.48 -3.99 -59.02
CA ASP A 269 20.56 -2.99 -59.02
C ASP A 269 20.32 -1.97 -57.90
N TRP A 270 19.06 -1.70 -57.61
CA TRP A 270 18.62 -0.77 -56.59
C TRP A 270 18.88 -1.31 -55.20
N GLN A 271 18.54 -2.52 -54.92
CA GLN A 271 18.90 -3.23 -53.69
C GLN A 271 20.43 -3.29 -53.51
N GLY A 272 21.17 -3.52 -54.57
CA GLY A 272 22.62 -3.44 -54.60
C GLY A 272 23.17 -2.05 -54.28
N TYR A 273 22.48 -1.01 -54.74
CA TYR A 273 22.79 0.41 -54.42
C TYR A 273 22.54 0.72 -52.94
N LEU A 274 21.37 0.38 -52.42
CA LEU A 274 21.01 0.59 -51.04
C LEU A 274 21.97 -0.13 -50.08
N ALA A 275 22.45 -1.31 -50.46
CA ALA A 275 23.37 -2.09 -49.63
C ALA A 275 24.82 -1.53 -49.63
N LYS A 276 25.22 -0.82 -50.67
CA LYS A 276 26.61 -0.40 -50.86
C LYS A 276 26.87 1.10 -50.71
N GLU A 277 25.79 1.93 -50.57
CA GLU A 277 25.86 3.40 -50.57
C GLU A 277 26.57 4.04 -51.78
N GLN A 278 26.87 3.27 -52.80
CA GLN A 278 27.67 3.70 -53.96
C GLN A 278 27.01 3.43 -55.30
N GLY A 279 25.81 2.96 -55.32
CA GLY A 279 25.20 2.62 -56.62
C GLY A 279 24.58 3.82 -57.31
N GLY A 280 24.52 3.76 -58.62
CA GLY A 280 23.60 4.54 -59.44
C GLY A 280 22.60 3.62 -60.09
N PHE A 281 21.58 4.16 -60.72
CA PHE A 281 20.70 3.35 -61.56
C PHE A 281 21.47 2.69 -62.68
N SER A 282 21.00 1.56 -63.16
CA SER A 282 21.59 0.90 -64.32
C SER A 282 21.64 1.86 -65.51
N ASP A 283 22.70 1.74 -66.31
CA ASP A 283 22.82 2.57 -67.49
C ASP A 283 21.63 2.38 -68.44
N ALA A 284 21.06 1.22 -68.48
CA ALA A 284 19.84 0.95 -69.24
C ALA A 284 18.63 1.79 -68.77
N TYR A 285 18.44 1.96 -67.44
CA TYR A 285 17.39 2.81 -66.89
C TYR A 285 17.66 4.30 -67.09
N LYS A 286 18.89 4.74 -66.95
CA LYS A 286 19.30 6.12 -67.28
C LYS A 286 19.02 6.43 -68.74
N GLN A 287 19.39 5.52 -69.60
CA GLN A 287 19.16 5.67 -71.03
C GLN A 287 17.67 5.66 -71.38
N TYR A 288 16.91 4.86 -70.73
CA TYR A 288 15.42 4.85 -70.83
C TYR A 288 14.80 6.19 -70.45
N LEU A 289 15.21 6.79 -69.32
CA LEU A 289 14.74 8.10 -68.91
C LEU A 289 15.08 9.21 -69.91
N VAL A 290 16.29 9.20 -70.42
CA VAL A 290 16.76 10.11 -71.48
C VAL A 290 15.98 9.93 -72.79
N THR A 291 15.80 8.68 -73.22
CA THR A 291 15.09 8.36 -74.46
C THR A 291 13.62 8.74 -74.47
N ASN A 292 12.96 8.58 -73.29
CA ASN A 292 11.55 8.86 -73.21
C ASN A 292 11.20 10.30 -72.83
N ASN A 293 12.21 11.12 -72.57
CA ASN A 293 12.09 12.55 -72.26
C ASN A 293 10.91 12.90 -71.34
N LYS A 294 10.84 12.22 -70.20
CA LYS A 294 9.78 12.43 -69.20
C LYS A 294 9.86 13.82 -68.57
N THR A 295 8.74 14.49 -68.47
CA THR A 295 8.59 15.80 -67.85
C THR A 295 7.83 15.66 -66.53
N LEU A 296 8.22 16.44 -65.54
CA LEU A 296 7.53 16.54 -64.23
C LEU A 296 6.86 17.90 -64.08
N SER A 297 5.70 17.99 -63.53
CA SER A 297 5.13 19.24 -63.07
C SER A 297 5.93 19.79 -61.87
N ILE A 298 5.81 21.11 -61.62
CA ILE A 298 6.46 21.71 -60.43
C ILE A 298 5.98 21.06 -59.13
N GLU A 299 4.70 20.72 -59.07
CA GLU A 299 4.11 20.08 -57.90
C GLU A 299 4.68 18.67 -57.69
N GLU A 300 4.79 17.89 -58.77
CA GLU A 300 5.43 16.55 -58.70
C GLU A 300 6.90 16.65 -58.31
N ALA A 301 7.63 17.60 -58.84
CA ALA A 301 9.03 17.82 -58.50
C ALA A 301 9.19 18.24 -57.04
N VAL A 302 8.32 19.07 -56.50
CA VAL A 302 8.32 19.47 -55.08
C VAL A 302 7.97 18.28 -54.18
N ASN A 303 6.95 17.51 -54.53
CA ASN A 303 6.56 16.30 -53.78
C ASN A 303 7.67 15.24 -53.81
N LEU A 304 8.46 15.21 -54.85
CA LEU A 304 9.58 14.29 -55.01
C LEU A 304 10.90 14.84 -54.42
N LYS A 305 10.84 16.01 -53.74
CA LYS A 305 12.02 16.70 -53.16
C LYS A 305 13.10 17.01 -54.16
N ILE A 306 12.75 17.17 -55.45
CA ILE A 306 13.67 17.66 -56.45
C ILE A 306 13.83 19.16 -56.24
N ASP A 307 15.03 19.68 -56.51
CA ASP A 307 15.29 21.11 -56.42
C ASP A 307 14.26 21.92 -57.22
N LYS A 308 13.65 22.92 -56.58
CA LYS A 308 12.60 23.75 -57.19
C LYS A 308 13.06 24.48 -58.46
N GLN A 309 14.35 24.82 -58.55
CA GLN A 309 14.91 25.47 -59.71
C GLN A 309 14.97 24.49 -60.87
N ILE A 310 15.41 23.24 -60.61
CA ILE A 310 15.44 22.18 -61.63
C ILE A 310 14.01 21.91 -62.13
N ALA A 311 13.04 21.81 -61.25
CA ALA A 311 11.65 21.59 -61.62
C ALA A 311 11.06 22.73 -62.45
N LYS A 312 11.39 23.97 -62.11
CA LYS A 312 10.95 25.15 -62.82
C LYS A 312 11.51 25.23 -64.23
N ASP A 313 12.78 24.86 -64.46
CA ASP A 313 13.48 24.88 -65.74
C ASP A 313 13.39 23.53 -66.47
N TRP A 314 12.63 22.57 -65.98
CA TRP A 314 12.60 21.18 -66.46
C TRP A 314 12.49 21.06 -67.98
N ASN A 315 11.61 21.86 -68.60
CA ASN A 315 11.41 21.84 -70.07
C ASN A 315 12.59 22.37 -70.85
N ASN A 316 13.45 23.17 -70.22
CA ASN A 316 14.65 23.74 -70.81
C ASN A 316 15.90 22.89 -70.60
N LEU A 317 15.81 21.83 -69.82
CA LEU A 317 16.91 20.96 -69.55
C LEU A 317 17.16 20.02 -70.77
N ASP A 318 18.42 19.76 -71.12
CA ASP A 318 18.77 18.72 -72.06
C ASP A 318 18.49 17.31 -71.49
N ALA A 319 18.56 16.30 -72.29
CA ALA A 319 18.27 14.93 -71.95
C ALA A 319 19.16 14.39 -70.80
N THR A 320 20.45 14.82 -70.82
CA THR A 320 21.39 14.39 -69.74
C THR A 320 21.10 15.03 -68.44
N ALA A 321 20.73 16.30 -68.40
CA ALA A 321 20.36 17.03 -67.21
C ALA A 321 19.03 16.46 -66.61
N LYS A 322 18.08 16.10 -67.47
CA LYS A 322 16.84 15.38 -67.05
C LYS A 322 17.14 14.01 -66.45
N ALA A 323 18.01 13.22 -67.07
CA ALA A 323 18.40 11.92 -66.53
C ALA A 323 19.07 12.06 -65.16
N ASN A 324 19.96 13.03 -64.98
CA ASN A 324 20.62 13.29 -63.72
C ASN A 324 19.66 13.75 -62.67
N ALA A 325 18.65 14.55 -62.98
CA ALA A 325 17.59 14.95 -62.05
C ALA A 325 16.75 13.75 -61.59
N TYR A 326 16.37 12.86 -62.51
CA TYR A 326 15.67 11.62 -62.16
C TYR A 326 16.55 10.70 -61.32
N GLU A 327 17.85 10.59 -61.60
CA GLU A 327 18.76 9.81 -60.79
C GLU A 327 18.85 10.39 -59.35
N ALA A 328 18.97 11.69 -59.23
CA ALA A 328 19.01 12.37 -57.91
C ALA A 328 17.72 12.15 -57.14
N TRP A 329 16.57 12.34 -57.82
CA TRP A 329 15.27 12.04 -57.18
C TRP A 329 15.14 10.58 -56.77
N ALA A 330 15.51 9.65 -57.65
CA ALA A 330 15.42 8.21 -57.36
C ALA A 330 16.32 7.83 -56.17
N LYS A 331 17.52 8.41 -56.06
CA LYS A 331 18.39 8.23 -54.89
C LYS A 331 17.75 8.77 -53.60
N ALA A 332 17.14 9.98 -53.68
CA ALA A 332 16.43 10.57 -52.55
C ALA A 332 15.21 9.73 -52.15
N THR A 333 14.42 9.25 -53.11
CA THR A 333 13.29 8.37 -52.90
C THR A 333 13.72 7.04 -52.30
N ALA A 334 14.80 6.44 -52.84
CA ALA A 334 15.37 5.22 -52.26
C ALA A 334 15.76 5.39 -50.79
N ASN A 335 16.34 6.53 -50.49
CA ASN A 335 16.73 6.80 -49.10
C ASN A 335 15.51 6.98 -48.17
N GLN A 336 14.42 7.58 -48.67
CA GLN A 336 13.16 7.68 -47.94
C GLN A 336 12.47 6.34 -47.72
N LEU A 337 12.64 5.40 -48.62
CA LEU A 337 12.09 4.07 -48.55
C LEU A 337 12.86 3.12 -47.63
N LYS A 338 14.04 3.52 -47.16
CA LYS A 338 14.71 2.77 -46.10
C LYS A 338 13.84 2.82 -44.82
N PRO A 339 13.58 1.69 -44.20
CA PRO A 339 12.75 1.62 -42.98
C PRO A 339 13.21 2.63 -41.91
N GLU A 340 14.51 2.79 -41.72
CA GLU A 340 15.12 3.69 -40.76
C GLU A 340 14.90 5.17 -41.04
N ASN A 341 14.53 5.55 -42.29
CA ASN A 341 14.33 6.92 -42.71
C ASN A 341 12.84 7.29 -42.90
N SER A 342 11.93 6.33 -42.75
CA SER A 342 10.49 6.55 -42.88
C SER A 342 9.87 6.75 -41.51
N ASP A 343 9.40 7.99 -41.20
CA ASP A 343 8.70 8.26 -39.94
C ASP A 343 7.44 7.38 -39.77
N THR A 344 6.77 7.01 -40.88
CA THR A 344 5.61 6.12 -40.85
C THR A 344 5.98 4.69 -40.50
N LEU A 345 7.09 4.18 -41.03
CA LEU A 345 7.53 2.80 -40.78
C LEU A 345 8.28 2.67 -39.47
N LYS A 346 8.94 3.71 -39.01
CA LYS A 346 9.70 3.69 -37.77
C LYS A 346 8.83 3.29 -36.61
N GLY A 347 7.66 3.92 -36.45
CA GLY A 347 6.70 3.55 -35.42
C GLY A 347 6.17 2.12 -35.54
N ASP A 348 5.90 1.62 -36.78
CA ASP A 348 5.45 0.24 -36.98
C ASP A 348 6.56 -0.79 -36.66
N ILE A 349 7.83 -0.46 -36.97
CA ILE A 349 9.00 -1.30 -36.62
C ILE A 349 9.19 -1.36 -35.11
N GLU A 350 9.16 -0.20 -34.45
CA GLU A 350 9.30 -0.11 -33.00
C GLU A 350 8.18 -0.87 -32.29
N ASN A 351 6.92 -0.69 -32.70
CA ASN A 351 5.79 -1.41 -32.13
C ASN A 351 5.87 -2.92 -32.37
N ARG A 352 6.30 -3.35 -33.56
CA ARG A 352 6.55 -4.77 -33.84
C ARG A 352 7.61 -5.35 -32.89
N ASP A 353 8.73 -4.67 -32.76
CA ASP A 353 9.86 -5.17 -31.96
C ASP A 353 9.54 -5.13 -30.47
N LYS A 354 8.86 -4.10 -30.01
CA LYS A 354 8.28 -4.04 -28.65
C LYS A 354 7.32 -5.18 -28.39
N ASN A 355 6.43 -5.52 -29.34
CA ASN A 355 5.54 -6.65 -29.21
C ASN A 355 6.27 -8.01 -29.27
N LYS A 356 7.39 -8.13 -29.97
CA LYS A 356 8.25 -9.33 -29.91
C LYS A 356 8.87 -9.53 -28.55
N GLU A 357 9.33 -8.47 -27.90
CA GLU A 357 9.83 -8.54 -26.53
C GLU A 357 8.73 -8.95 -25.56
N LYS A 358 7.54 -8.32 -25.68
CA LYS A 358 6.36 -8.72 -24.89
C LYS A 358 6.02 -10.20 -25.09
N LEU A 359 6.03 -10.68 -26.32
CA LEU A 359 5.76 -12.07 -26.64
C LEU A 359 6.80 -13.01 -26.01
N ALA A 360 8.06 -12.64 -26.03
CA ALA A 360 9.11 -13.43 -25.39
C ALA A 360 8.90 -13.55 -23.88
N GLN A 361 8.54 -12.46 -23.21
CA GLN A 361 8.22 -12.46 -21.78
C GLN A 361 6.94 -13.25 -21.49
N ALA A 362 5.90 -13.07 -22.31
CA ALA A 362 4.63 -13.77 -22.16
C ALA A 362 4.79 -15.31 -22.26
N LYS A 363 5.76 -15.79 -22.99
CA LYS A 363 6.07 -17.21 -23.14
C LYS A 363 6.98 -17.79 -22.05
N ASN A 364 7.53 -16.95 -21.16
CA ASN A 364 8.31 -17.43 -20.02
C ASN A 364 7.40 -18.07 -18.98
N ALA A 365 7.83 -19.17 -18.36
CA ALA A 365 7.10 -19.83 -17.29
C ALA A 365 7.01 -18.95 -16.02
N LYS A 366 8.03 -18.18 -15.75
CA LYS A 366 8.10 -17.26 -14.62
C LYS A 366 8.41 -15.84 -15.09
N ARG A 367 7.87 -14.88 -14.32
CA ARG A 367 8.19 -13.46 -14.44
C ARG A 367 8.97 -13.01 -13.22
N TRP A 368 9.55 -11.83 -13.31
CA TRP A 368 10.41 -11.28 -12.28
C TRP A 368 9.87 -9.95 -11.81
N ARG A 369 9.59 -9.83 -10.49
CA ARG A 369 9.18 -8.59 -9.84
C ARG A 369 10.44 -7.86 -9.37
N GLN A 370 10.69 -6.67 -9.91
CA GLN A 370 11.83 -5.82 -9.59
C GLN A 370 11.36 -4.52 -8.95
N TYR A 371 12.32 -3.70 -8.48
CA TYR A 371 12.06 -2.40 -7.87
C TYR A 371 11.09 -2.50 -6.69
N ASN A 372 11.32 -3.46 -5.82
CA ASN A 372 10.53 -3.76 -4.64
C ASN A 372 11.34 -3.61 -3.35
N ASP A 373 12.47 -2.89 -3.42
CA ASP A 373 13.36 -2.69 -2.29
C ASP A 373 12.77 -1.70 -1.28
N TYR A 374 13.16 -1.90 -0.03
CA TYR A 374 12.85 -0.98 1.05
C TYR A 374 13.99 -0.90 2.07
N GLU A 375 14.02 0.22 2.78
CA GLU A 375 14.90 0.49 3.91
C GLU A 375 14.11 1.24 4.99
N ASN A 376 14.05 0.65 6.20
CA ASN A 376 13.34 1.20 7.34
C ASN A 376 14.32 1.39 8.50
N ILE A 377 14.27 2.57 9.14
CA ILE A 377 15.00 2.88 10.36
C ILE A 377 14.00 3.40 11.37
N ASN A 378 14.00 2.81 12.54
CA ASN A 378 13.18 3.23 13.67
C ASN A 378 14.05 3.44 14.89
N SER A 379 13.84 4.52 15.63
CA SER A 379 14.54 4.78 16.88
C SER A 379 13.56 5.33 17.90
N ILE A 380 13.72 4.92 19.14
CA ILE A 380 12.92 5.36 20.28
C ILE A 380 13.85 5.67 21.45
N LEU A 381 13.59 6.78 22.10
CA LEU A 381 14.16 7.15 23.39
C LEU A 381 12.99 7.37 24.36
N LYS A 382 12.93 6.58 25.41
CA LYS A 382 11.82 6.62 26.38
C LYS A 382 12.38 6.61 27.79
N TRP A 383 11.96 7.59 28.58
CA TRP A 383 12.18 7.57 30.03
C TRP A 383 10.82 7.44 30.72
N GLN A 384 10.73 6.58 31.71
CA GLN A 384 9.49 6.32 32.42
C GLN A 384 9.76 5.98 33.89
N ASN A 385 8.91 6.49 34.76
CA ASN A 385 8.73 6.04 36.14
C ASN A 385 7.23 5.71 36.40
N ASP A 386 6.80 5.65 37.65
CA ASP A 386 5.41 5.31 38.00
C ASP A 386 4.42 6.43 37.66
N GLU A 387 4.86 7.69 37.56
CA GLU A 387 4.00 8.85 37.33
C GLU A 387 4.21 9.46 35.93
N TRP A 388 5.41 9.37 35.38
CA TRP A 388 5.80 10.09 34.18
C TRP A 388 6.30 9.19 33.07
N MET A 389 5.96 9.56 31.85
CA MET A 389 6.55 9.00 30.63
C MET A 389 6.93 10.13 29.69
N VAL A 390 8.17 10.11 29.23
CA VAL A 390 8.67 10.98 28.16
C VAL A 390 9.21 10.10 27.05
N LYS A 391 8.68 10.27 25.83
CA LYS A 391 9.08 9.48 24.67
C LYS A 391 9.38 10.38 23.50
N ALA A 392 10.52 10.13 22.86
CA ALA A 392 10.84 10.65 21.53
C ALA A 392 11.02 9.48 20.58
N ALA A 393 10.35 9.52 19.44
CA ALA A 393 10.44 8.47 18.43
C ALA A 393 10.75 9.07 17.06
N TRP A 394 11.49 8.33 16.27
CA TRP A 394 11.80 8.66 14.89
C TRP A 394 11.67 7.43 14.02
N ASN A 395 10.89 7.56 12.95
CA ASN A 395 10.66 6.51 11.97
C ASN A 395 10.95 7.05 10.58
N LYS A 396 11.82 6.37 9.83
CA LYS A 396 12.17 6.71 8.46
C LYS A 396 12.05 5.51 7.56
N ILE A 397 11.35 5.69 6.46
CA ILE A 397 11.11 4.67 5.44
C ILE A 397 11.52 5.24 4.09
N ASP A 398 12.22 4.43 3.32
CA ASP A 398 12.55 4.70 1.92
C ASP A 398 12.30 3.40 1.14
N ARG A 399 11.36 3.42 0.19
CA ARG A 399 11.00 2.23 -0.58
C ARG A 399 10.69 2.55 -2.03
N HIS A 400 10.96 1.61 -2.92
CA HIS A 400 10.38 1.59 -4.25
C HIS A 400 8.91 1.13 -4.17
N LEU A 401 8.10 1.65 -5.09
CA LEU A 401 6.70 1.24 -5.25
C LEU A 401 6.59 0.54 -6.60
N PRO A 402 6.56 -0.80 -6.64
CA PRO A 402 6.36 -1.53 -7.88
C PRO A 402 5.01 -1.19 -8.50
N ASP A 403 4.97 -1.10 -9.82
CA ASP A 403 3.76 -0.78 -10.54
C ASP A 403 2.73 -1.92 -10.48
N SER A 404 1.45 -1.56 -10.68
CA SER A 404 0.39 -2.53 -10.89
C SER A 404 0.65 -3.30 -12.18
N LEU A 405 0.48 -4.63 -12.16
CA LEU A 405 0.58 -5.44 -13.38
C LEU A 405 -0.48 -5.11 -14.43
N TYR A 406 -1.53 -4.41 -14.04
CA TYR A 406 -2.66 -4.14 -14.93
C TYR A 406 -2.61 -2.77 -15.62
N GLY A 407 -1.57 -1.97 -15.42
CA GLY A 407 -1.53 -0.60 -15.96
C GLY A 407 -2.86 0.13 -15.73
N GLY A 408 -2.99 1.37 -15.57
CA GLY A 408 -4.15 2.11 -15.04
C GLY A 408 -5.53 1.90 -15.70
N SER A 409 -5.82 0.79 -16.39
CA SER A 409 -7.08 0.60 -17.11
C SER A 409 -7.63 -0.82 -17.03
N PHE A 410 -8.32 -1.13 -15.94
CA PHE A 410 -9.24 -2.28 -15.90
C PHE A 410 -10.46 -2.12 -16.82
N ALA A 411 -10.66 -0.96 -17.43
CA ALA A 411 -11.84 -0.68 -18.22
C ALA A 411 -11.92 -1.48 -19.54
N ASP A 412 -10.80 -1.96 -20.04
CA ASP A 412 -10.71 -2.77 -21.26
C ASP A 412 -10.48 -4.25 -20.98
N ALA A 413 -11.07 -4.74 -19.91
CA ALA A 413 -11.00 -6.14 -19.50
C ALA A 413 -11.73 -7.14 -20.44
N ASN A 414 -11.58 -6.98 -21.68
CA ASN A 414 -11.43 -8.09 -22.62
C ASN A 414 -10.02 -8.67 -22.47
N VAL A 415 -9.58 -8.58 -21.37
CA VAL A 415 -8.93 -9.33 -20.35
C VAL A 415 -7.75 -10.22 -20.77
N GLY A 416 -7.36 -10.27 -21.97
CA GLY A 416 -6.14 -10.97 -22.33
C GLY A 416 -4.93 -10.03 -22.52
N TRP A 417 -5.17 -8.75 -22.53
CA TRP A 417 -4.17 -7.77 -22.95
C TRP A 417 -3.90 -6.62 -21.96
N ALA A 418 -4.74 -6.47 -20.93
CA ALA A 418 -4.62 -5.42 -19.94
C ALA A 418 -3.48 -5.69 -18.95
N VAL A 419 -2.95 -6.90 -18.93
CA VAL A 419 -1.78 -7.22 -18.13
C VAL A 419 -0.60 -6.52 -18.80
N ASP A 420 -0.01 -5.54 -18.15
CA ASP A 420 1.27 -5.03 -18.57
C ASP A 420 2.27 -6.17 -18.46
N LEU A 421 2.67 -6.72 -19.61
CA LEU A 421 3.59 -7.85 -19.68
C LEU A 421 5.03 -7.43 -19.30
N TYR A 422 5.24 -6.14 -19.06
CA TYR A 422 6.48 -5.60 -18.57
C TYR A 422 6.37 -5.26 -17.10
N ASP A 423 6.85 -6.14 -16.25
CA ASP A 423 7.02 -5.82 -14.84
C ASP A 423 7.97 -4.65 -14.67
N ASN A 424 7.46 -3.55 -14.13
CA ASN A 424 8.26 -2.38 -13.74
C ASN A 424 9.17 -1.80 -14.84
N TYR A 425 8.82 -2.04 -16.08
CA TYR A 425 9.61 -1.51 -17.18
C TYR A 425 9.56 0.02 -17.17
N GLY A 426 10.71 0.65 -16.93
CA GLY A 426 10.85 2.11 -16.92
C GLY A 426 10.45 2.83 -15.63
N TYR A 427 10.09 2.11 -14.55
CA TYR A 427 9.62 2.70 -13.28
C TYR A 427 10.58 2.49 -12.11
N ASP A 428 11.85 2.40 -12.34
CA ASP A 428 12.89 2.32 -11.30
C ASP A 428 12.97 3.59 -10.43
N SER A 429 12.28 4.64 -10.81
CA SER A 429 12.24 5.92 -10.10
C SER A 429 11.05 6.09 -9.15
N ARG A 430 10.04 5.19 -9.16
CA ARG A 430 8.90 5.28 -8.24
C ARG A 430 9.33 5.00 -6.82
N ARG A 431 9.42 6.05 -6.03
CA ARG A 431 9.85 5.96 -4.63
C ARG A 431 8.91 6.68 -3.69
N GLN A 432 8.74 6.09 -2.52
CA GLN A 432 8.09 6.72 -1.39
C GLN A 432 9.08 6.87 -0.24
N LYS A 433 9.08 8.04 0.37
CA LYS A 433 9.83 8.32 1.61
C LYS A 433 8.86 8.84 2.65
N ILE A 434 9.01 8.35 3.87
CA ILE A 434 8.26 8.80 5.03
C ILE A 434 9.27 9.07 6.13
N ASP A 435 9.20 10.24 6.74
CA ASP A 435 10.00 10.65 7.91
C ASP A 435 9.04 11.16 8.99
N THR A 436 8.87 10.38 10.05
CA THR A 436 7.95 10.71 11.14
C THR A 436 8.70 10.87 12.44
N LYS A 437 8.43 11.94 13.15
CA LYS A 437 9.00 12.28 14.47
C LYS A 437 7.88 12.53 15.45
N GLU A 438 8.00 11.95 16.61
CA GLU A 438 7.02 12.06 17.69
C GLU A 438 7.71 12.50 19.00
N LEU A 439 7.05 13.36 19.74
CA LEU A 439 7.41 13.69 21.11
C LEU A 439 6.15 13.56 21.98
N LEU A 440 6.20 12.64 22.95
CA LEU A 440 5.09 12.35 23.85
C LEU A 440 5.52 12.65 25.30
N LEU A 441 4.69 13.38 25.99
CA LEU A 441 4.78 13.63 27.43
C LEU A 441 3.48 13.17 28.11
N GLN A 442 3.60 12.33 29.10
CA GLN A 442 2.44 11.80 29.85
C GLN A 442 2.74 11.84 31.34
N ASN A 443 1.70 12.14 32.12
CA ASN A 443 1.75 12.09 33.57
C ASN A 443 0.50 11.40 34.12
N ARG A 444 0.64 10.65 35.20
CA ARG A 444 -0.44 9.97 35.93
C ARG A 444 -0.31 10.21 37.41
N ASN A 445 -1.45 10.39 38.04
CA ASN A 445 -1.54 10.68 39.46
C ASN A 445 -2.68 9.90 40.11
N ASN A 446 -2.46 9.54 41.37
CA ASN A 446 -3.46 8.91 42.23
C ASN A 446 -3.81 9.83 43.41
N VAL A 447 -5.08 10.26 43.48
CA VAL A 447 -5.58 11.09 44.57
C VAL A 447 -6.81 10.44 45.20
N GLY A 448 -6.61 9.62 46.22
CA GLY A 448 -7.68 8.94 46.90
C GLY A 448 -8.41 7.92 46.00
N LYS A 449 -9.64 8.22 45.60
CA LYS A 449 -10.45 7.39 44.72
C LYS A 449 -10.34 7.74 43.24
N LEU A 450 -9.59 8.77 42.92
CA LEU A 450 -9.39 9.26 41.56
C LEU A 450 -7.98 8.96 41.12
N GLU A 451 -7.89 8.17 40.06
CA GLU A 451 -6.72 8.03 39.23
C GLU A 451 -6.92 8.85 37.97
N TRP A 452 -6.01 9.75 37.64
CA TRP A 452 -6.14 10.58 36.47
C TRP A 452 -4.78 10.88 35.87
N GLY A 453 -4.79 11.18 34.59
CA GLY A 453 -3.58 11.57 33.89
C GLY A 453 -3.87 12.58 32.80
N TRP A 454 -2.79 13.12 32.29
CA TRP A 454 -2.81 13.94 31.09
C TRP A 454 -1.68 13.52 30.13
N MET A 455 -1.89 13.80 28.88
CA MET A 455 -0.97 13.48 27.79
C MET A 455 -0.89 14.65 26.83
N LEU A 456 0.33 14.98 26.40
CA LEU A 456 0.62 15.90 25.31
C LEU A 456 1.48 15.19 24.30
N ASP A 457 1.08 15.26 23.05
CA ASP A 457 1.81 14.69 21.93
C ASP A 457 1.99 15.71 20.81
N TYR A 458 3.16 15.68 20.19
CA TYR A 458 3.45 16.35 18.95
C TYR A 458 4.03 15.35 17.97
N THR A 459 3.35 15.17 16.84
CA THR A 459 3.80 14.32 15.74
C THR A 459 3.99 15.15 14.48
N LYS A 460 5.15 15.02 13.87
CA LYS A 460 5.48 15.60 12.56
C LYS A 460 5.76 14.48 11.58
N SER A 461 5.11 14.52 10.41
CA SER A 461 5.32 13.55 9.33
C SER A 461 5.53 14.25 8.01
N ASP A 462 6.65 13.95 7.37
CA ASP A 462 6.98 14.35 6.01
C ASP A 462 6.92 13.10 5.11
N LYS A 463 5.94 13.02 4.22
CA LYS A 463 5.77 11.92 3.27
C LYS A 463 5.93 12.44 1.85
N SER A 464 6.72 11.76 1.04
CA SER A 464 6.88 12.11 -0.37
C SER A 464 6.74 10.87 -1.26
N TYR A 465 6.10 11.06 -2.38
CA TYR A 465 6.05 10.13 -3.51
C TYR A 465 6.68 10.81 -4.72
N ARG A 466 7.51 10.10 -5.46
CA ARG A 466 8.13 10.59 -6.68
C ARG A 466 8.19 9.49 -7.72
N ALA A 467 7.84 9.84 -8.96
CA ALA A 467 8.09 9.05 -10.14
C ALA A 467 8.77 9.93 -11.19
N GLU A 468 9.89 9.48 -11.73
CA GLU A 468 10.61 10.18 -12.80
C GLU A 468 10.46 9.36 -14.08
N HIS A 469 9.82 9.93 -15.07
CA HIS A 469 9.70 9.34 -16.40
C HIS A 469 10.62 10.08 -17.36
N ILE A 470 11.34 9.36 -18.18
CA ILE A 470 11.98 9.90 -19.37
C ILE A 470 11.12 9.42 -20.53
N ASN A 471 10.31 10.31 -21.07
CA ASN A 471 9.58 10.00 -22.29
C ASN A 471 10.47 10.36 -23.49
N ASP A 472 11.13 9.36 -24.04
CA ASP A 472 12.03 9.52 -25.19
C ASP A 472 11.28 9.94 -26.47
N ASP A 473 9.95 9.76 -26.54
CA ASP A 473 9.16 9.95 -27.76
C ASP A 473 8.72 11.40 -28.04
N LEU A 474 8.79 12.30 -27.07
CA LEU A 474 8.25 13.65 -27.17
C LEU A 474 9.28 14.77 -26.94
N VAL A 475 10.55 14.44 -26.79
CA VAL A 475 11.49 15.37 -26.19
C VAL A 475 12.57 15.76 -27.20
N THR A 476 12.65 17.04 -27.52
CA THR A 476 13.80 17.60 -28.20
C THR A 476 15.05 17.43 -27.32
N GLU A 477 16.25 17.43 -27.92
CA GLU A 477 17.52 17.31 -27.17
C GLU A 477 17.64 18.33 -26.01
N GLN A 478 16.91 19.45 -26.10
CA GLN A 478 16.86 20.48 -25.06
C GLN A 478 15.92 20.15 -23.92
N ASP A 479 14.87 19.37 -24.18
CA ASP A 479 13.87 18.95 -23.20
C ASP A 479 14.33 17.70 -22.43
N LYS A 480 15.26 16.90 -22.91
CA LYS A 480 15.90 15.78 -22.20
C LYS A 480 16.59 16.20 -20.90
N LEU A 481 16.81 17.51 -20.70
CA LEU A 481 17.38 18.07 -19.48
C LEU A 481 16.33 18.37 -18.39
N ILE A 482 15.04 18.27 -18.70
CA ILE A 482 13.95 18.48 -17.73
C ILE A 482 13.27 17.13 -17.50
N PRO A 483 13.66 16.38 -16.46
CA PRO A 483 12.98 15.14 -16.14
C PRO A 483 11.54 15.47 -15.78
N LEU A 484 10.62 14.80 -16.45
CA LEU A 484 9.20 14.83 -16.17
C LEU A 484 8.98 14.15 -14.83
N ARG A 485 8.50 14.91 -13.84
CA ARG A 485 8.38 14.44 -12.48
C ARG A 485 6.93 14.45 -12.04
N GLU A 486 6.44 13.28 -11.75
CA GLU A 486 5.25 13.12 -10.93
C GLU A 486 5.69 13.07 -9.47
N TYR A 487 5.18 13.96 -8.63
CA TYR A 487 5.49 13.94 -7.20
C TYR A 487 4.30 14.42 -6.38
N SER A 488 4.22 13.92 -5.15
CA SER A 488 3.36 14.43 -4.10
C SER A 488 4.14 14.51 -2.80
N GLU A 489 4.02 15.61 -2.10
CA GLU A 489 4.62 15.83 -0.78
C GLU A 489 3.50 16.18 0.20
N TYR A 490 3.46 15.48 1.31
CA TYR A 490 2.54 15.70 2.42
C TYR A 490 3.35 16.08 3.64
N LYS A 491 3.04 17.20 4.25
CA LYS A 491 3.64 17.66 5.49
C LYS A 491 2.54 17.81 6.52
N SER A 492 2.59 16.99 7.54
CA SER A 492 1.62 16.97 8.62
C SER A 492 2.30 17.36 9.93
N ASP A 493 1.70 18.32 10.65
CA ASP A 493 2.05 18.71 12.00
C ASP A 493 0.81 18.50 12.88
N LYS A 494 0.86 17.54 13.80
CA LYS A 494 -0.26 17.14 14.66
C LYS A 494 0.05 17.39 16.12
N TYR A 495 -0.86 18.05 16.79
CA TYR A 495 -0.84 18.31 18.23
C TYR A 495 -1.99 17.55 18.87
N ASN A 496 -1.75 16.90 19.97
CA ASN A 496 -2.75 16.16 20.72
C ASN A 496 -2.62 16.45 22.22
N ALA A 497 -3.74 16.71 22.87
CA ALA A 497 -3.83 16.89 24.30
C ALA A 497 -4.98 16.05 24.84
N GLN A 498 -4.72 15.30 25.90
CA GLN A 498 -5.71 14.42 26.51
C GLN A 498 -5.67 14.54 28.02
N ILE A 499 -6.83 14.45 28.63
CA ILE A 499 -7.02 14.20 30.06
C ILE A 499 -7.92 13.00 30.19
N ASP A 500 -7.53 12.03 30.97
CA ASP A 500 -8.34 10.84 31.23
C ASP A 500 -8.19 10.41 32.69
N GLY A 501 -9.13 9.63 33.16
CA GLY A 501 -9.03 9.05 34.47
C GLY A 501 -10.15 8.08 34.82
N THR A 502 -9.97 7.46 35.95
CA THR A 502 -10.90 6.51 36.55
C THR A 502 -11.25 6.99 37.96
N TYR A 503 -12.56 7.17 38.25
CA TYR A 503 -13.05 7.54 39.56
C TYR A 503 -13.83 6.38 40.17
N LYS A 504 -13.34 5.84 41.26
CA LYS A 504 -14.03 4.80 42.04
C LYS A 504 -15.14 5.42 42.86
N ILE A 505 -16.35 5.51 42.30
CA ILE A 505 -17.52 6.07 42.97
C ILE A 505 -17.82 5.25 44.23
N SER A 506 -17.86 3.93 44.07
CA SER A 506 -18.07 2.97 45.14
C SER A 506 -17.33 1.67 44.83
N ASP A 507 -17.41 0.64 45.70
CA ASP A 507 -16.86 -0.69 45.40
C ASP A 507 -17.56 -1.39 44.25
N LYS A 508 -18.74 -0.91 43.84
CA LYS A 508 -19.54 -1.45 42.73
C LYS A 508 -19.57 -0.61 41.49
N ASN A 509 -19.08 0.64 41.57
CA ASN A 509 -19.12 1.58 40.42
C ASN A 509 -17.76 2.23 40.19
N MET A 510 -17.30 2.14 38.97
CA MET A 510 -16.04 2.72 38.50
C MET A 510 -16.30 3.50 37.22
N LEU A 511 -16.14 4.83 37.30
CA LEU A 511 -16.38 5.76 36.22
C LEU A 511 -15.06 6.08 35.52
N ASP A 512 -14.96 5.74 34.25
CA ASP A 512 -13.88 6.15 33.36
C ASP A 512 -14.31 7.38 32.56
N PHE A 513 -13.43 8.35 32.41
CA PHE A 513 -13.66 9.54 31.60
C PHE A 513 -12.44 9.89 30.75
N GLN A 514 -12.68 10.51 29.62
CA GLN A 514 -11.64 11.04 28.74
C GLN A 514 -12.14 12.31 28.07
N VAL A 515 -11.25 13.29 27.96
CA VAL A 515 -11.38 14.47 27.12
C VAL A 515 -10.12 14.56 26.27
N ASN A 516 -10.28 14.58 24.96
CA ASN A 516 -9.19 14.66 24.01
C ASN A 516 -9.44 15.82 23.05
N PHE A 517 -8.40 16.58 22.78
CA PHE A 517 -8.34 17.60 21.74
C PHE A 517 -7.16 17.30 20.83
N SER A 518 -7.39 17.31 19.54
CA SER A 518 -6.30 17.23 18.56
C SER A 518 -6.48 18.26 17.45
N ARG A 519 -5.36 18.76 16.96
CA ARG A 519 -5.29 19.65 15.79
C ARG A 519 -4.17 19.19 14.88
N GLU A 520 -4.49 19.04 13.63
CA GLU A 520 -3.54 18.64 12.59
C GLU A 520 -3.58 19.63 11.45
N ASN A 521 -2.41 20.12 11.03
CA ASN A 521 -2.21 20.92 9.84
C ASN A 521 -1.57 20.04 8.77
N LEU A 522 -2.20 19.97 7.60
CA LEU A 522 -1.73 19.17 6.46
C LEU A 522 -1.49 20.08 5.27
N ASN A 523 -0.26 20.10 4.76
CA ASN A 523 0.09 20.74 3.51
C ASN A 523 0.37 19.66 2.46
N VAL A 524 -0.29 19.76 1.30
CA VAL A 524 -0.08 18.87 0.16
C VAL A 524 0.47 19.69 -0.99
N ASP A 525 1.65 19.32 -1.46
CA ASP A 525 2.29 19.93 -2.62
C ASP A 525 2.61 18.84 -3.65
N GLY A 526 2.33 19.08 -4.92
CA GLY A 526 2.54 18.05 -5.92
C GLY A 526 2.42 18.53 -7.35
N SER A 527 2.79 17.65 -8.26
CA SER A 527 2.60 17.80 -9.70
C SER A 527 2.36 16.46 -10.35
N ARG A 528 1.40 16.42 -11.27
CA ARG A 528 1.07 15.19 -12.01
C ARG A 528 1.37 15.29 -13.51
N MET A 529 1.77 16.42 -14.03
CA MET A 529 1.87 16.58 -15.47
C MET A 529 3.30 16.42 -15.97
N PRO A 530 3.64 15.24 -16.46
CA PRO A 530 4.94 15.03 -17.05
C PRO A 530 5.03 15.44 -18.53
N ASP A 531 3.96 15.38 -19.28
CA ASP A 531 4.04 15.18 -20.73
C ASP A 531 3.77 16.41 -21.59
N ARG A 532 3.61 17.60 -21.01
CA ARG A 532 3.31 18.79 -21.84
C ARG A 532 4.05 20.02 -21.36
N VAL A 533 4.68 20.67 -22.30
CA VAL A 533 5.18 22.03 -22.15
C VAL A 533 4.08 22.92 -21.57
N ILE A 534 4.42 23.60 -20.48
CA ILE A 534 3.52 24.51 -19.79
C ILE A 534 3.15 25.61 -20.78
N ASP A 535 1.95 25.51 -21.29
CA ASP A 535 1.31 26.58 -22.06
C ASP A 535 0.27 27.23 -21.14
N ASP A 536 0.48 28.48 -20.77
CA ASP A 536 -0.38 29.23 -19.83
C ASP A 536 -1.84 29.33 -20.27
N THR A 537 -2.14 28.95 -21.50
CA THR A 537 -3.48 28.93 -22.07
C THR A 537 -4.14 27.54 -22.01
N ASN A 538 -3.42 26.50 -21.54
CA ASN A 538 -3.92 25.14 -21.57
C ASN A 538 -4.44 24.73 -20.20
N ILE A 539 -5.66 24.27 -20.17
CA ILE A 539 -6.38 23.75 -18.99
C ILE A 539 -5.58 22.67 -18.23
N ASN A 540 -4.76 21.91 -18.94
CA ASN A 540 -3.92 20.87 -18.38
C ASN A 540 -2.79 21.42 -17.47
N THR A 541 -2.39 22.69 -17.62
CA THR A 541 -1.37 23.30 -16.76
C THR A 541 -1.93 23.68 -15.40
N ILE A 542 -3.23 23.94 -15.30
CA ILE A 542 -3.89 24.25 -14.03
C ILE A 542 -3.99 23.00 -13.15
N PHE A 543 -4.09 21.82 -13.76
CA PHE A 543 -4.08 20.54 -13.05
C PHE A 543 -2.68 20.05 -12.67
N GLY A 544 -1.64 20.64 -13.23
CA GLY A 544 -0.27 20.16 -13.07
C GLY A 544 0.34 20.44 -11.71
N GLN A 545 -0.12 21.48 -11.00
CA GLN A 545 0.41 21.86 -9.70
C GLN A 545 -0.69 21.81 -8.65
N ILE A 546 -0.39 21.13 -7.56
CA ILE A 546 -1.29 20.93 -6.43
C ILE A 546 -0.69 21.65 -5.25
N ARG A 547 -1.47 22.52 -4.62
CA ARG A 547 -1.16 23.18 -3.36
C ARG A 547 -2.41 23.23 -2.53
N ASP A 548 -2.48 22.33 -1.59
CA ASP A 548 -3.61 22.20 -0.69
C ASP A 548 -3.13 22.41 0.74
N GLU A 549 -3.90 23.16 1.51
CA GLU A 549 -3.66 23.42 2.92
C GLU A 549 -4.94 23.07 3.68
N TYR A 550 -4.85 22.13 4.59
CA TYR A 550 -5.96 21.67 5.41
C TYR A 550 -5.62 21.72 6.88
N GLU A 551 -6.61 22.01 7.67
CA GLU A 551 -6.56 21.92 9.12
C GLU A 551 -7.74 21.10 9.61
N GLN A 552 -7.49 20.17 10.52
CA GLN A 552 -8.53 19.42 11.20
C GLN A 552 -8.41 19.58 12.71
N GLU A 553 -9.46 20.05 13.34
CA GLU A 553 -9.61 20.08 14.79
C GLU A 553 -10.61 19.00 15.22
N MET A 554 -10.25 18.21 16.22
CA MET A 554 -11.14 17.20 16.78
C MET A 554 -11.27 17.34 18.29
N ILE A 555 -12.49 17.18 18.78
CA ILE A 555 -12.83 17.10 20.20
C ILE A 555 -13.54 15.79 20.44
N ASN A 556 -13.04 15.01 21.40
CA ASN A 556 -13.63 13.75 21.80
C ASN A 556 -13.85 13.79 23.32
N ILE A 557 -15.07 13.50 23.76
CA ILE A 557 -15.43 13.42 25.17
C ILE A 557 -16.10 12.05 25.39
N GLN A 558 -15.62 11.32 26.38
CA GLN A 558 -16.10 9.97 26.63
C GLN A 558 -16.31 9.74 28.10
N LEU A 559 -17.41 9.03 28.43
CA LEU A 559 -17.76 8.58 29.77
C LEU A 559 -18.17 7.13 29.71
N GLN A 560 -17.67 6.32 30.63
CA GLN A 560 -17.99 4.91 30.77
C GLN A 560 -18.11 4.57 32.24
N ASP A 561 -19.20 3.94 32.66
CA ASP A 561 -19.35 3.45 34.02
C ASP A 561 -19.32 1.92 34.02
N THR A 562 -18.50 1.32 34.85
CA THR A 562 -18.47 -0.12 35.06
C THR A 562 -19.19 -0.43 36.37
N ILE A 563 -20.39 -0.99 36.28
CA ILE A 563 -21.30 -1.23 37.36
C ILE A 563 -21.31 -2.73 37.71
N THR A 564 -20.93 -3.07 38.91
CA THR A 564 -21.08 -4.42 39.44
C THR A 564 -22.50 -4.60 40.01
N LEU A 565 -23.30 -5.46 39.37
CA LEU A 565 -24.73 -5.58 39.67
C LEU A 565 -25.05 -6.48 40.85
N ASP A 566 -24.13 -7.36 41.25
CA ASP A 566 -24.33 -8.33 42.32
C ASP A 566 -23.19 -8.32 43.37
N ASP A 567 -23.44 -8.82 44.52
CA ASP A 567 -22.47 -8.87 45.63
C ASP A 567 -21.34 -9.89 45.39
N LYS A 568 -21.54 -10.83 44.46
CA LYS A 568 -20.54 -11.83 44.06
C LYS A 568 -19.57 -11.31 42.97
N ALA A 569 -19.78 -10.07 42.54
CA ALA A 569 -19.02 -9.49 41.42
C ALA A 569 -19.02 -10.39 40.17
N SER A 570 -20.17 -11.00 39.88
CA SER A 570 -20.32 -11.91 38.75
C SER A 570 -21.04 -11.29 37.55
N TRP A 571 -21.77 -10.20 37.75
CA TRP A 571 -22.45 -9.44 36.72
C TRP A 571 -21.90 -8.03 36.64
N TYR A 572 -21.55 -7.60 35.43
CA TYR A 572 -21.08 -6.25 35.14
C TYR A 572 -21.89 -5.65 34.00
N LEU A 573 -22.34 -4.42 34.20
CA LEU A 573 -22.98 -3.59 33.19
C LEU A 573 -22.07 -2.39 32.91
N THR A 574 -21.76 -2.16 31.64
CA THR A 574 -20.86 -1.08 31.25
C THR A 574 -21.50 -0.21 30.18
N PRO A 575 -22.32 0.80 30.56
CA PRO A 575 -22.75 1.85 29.63
C PRO A 575 -21.63 2.81 29.33
N SER A 576 -21.57 3.27 28.08
CA SER A 576 -20.63 4.29 27.61
C SER A 576 -21.32 5.26 26.68
N VAL A 577 -20.99 6.53 26.80
CA VAL A 577 -21.43 7.63 25.91
C VAL A 577 -20.21 8.37 25.43
N LYS A 578 -20.19 8.67 24.13
CA LYS A 578 -19.11 9.37 23.47
C LYS A 578 -19.68 10.53 22.66
N TYR A 579 -19.06 11.68 22.78
CA TYR A 579 -19.30 12.84 21.93
C TYR A 579 -18.05 13.08 21.10
N ASN A 580 -18.21 13.15 19.77
CA ASN A 580 -17.12 13.40 18.85
C ASN A 580 -17.51 14.57 17.95
N ARG A 581 -16.57 15.50 17.77
CA ARG A 581 -16.71 16.63 16.85
C ARG A 581 -15.43 16.75 16.05
N SER A 582 -15.57 16.96 14.74
CA SER A 582 -14.48 17.30 13.84
C SER A 582 -14.85 18.58 13.08
N THR A 583 -13.91 19.48 12.97
CA THR A 583 -13.99 20.66 12.11
C THR A 583 -12.83 20.59 11.14
N ILE A 584 -13.09 20.56 9.84
CA ILE A 584 -12.10 20.59 8.78
C ILE A 584 -12.24 21.88 8.03
N THR A 585 -11.17 22.64 7.96
CA THR A 585 -11.05 23.84 7.11
C THR A 585 -9.97 23.60 6.09
N GLY A 586 -10.07 24.21 4.91
CA GLY A 586 -9.02 23.99 3.94
C GLY A 586 -9.15 24.80 2.67
N TYR A 587 -8.04 24.80 1.96
CA TYR A 587 -7.88 25.42 0.66
C TYR A 587 -7.27 24.43 -0.31
N SER A 588 -7.82 24.36 -1.52
CA SER A 588 -7.22 23.61 -2.62
C SER A 588 -7.19 24.50 -3.86
N ASN A 589 -6.04 24.55 -4.55
CA ASN A 589 -5.93 25.21 -5.84
C ASN A 589 -6.35 24.31 -7.01
N ARG A 590 -6.84 23.10 -6.71
CA ARG A 590 -7.27 22.16 -7.74
C ARG A 590 -8.57 22.62 -8.37
N ALA A 591 -8.67 22.33 -9.67
CA ALA A 591 -9.92 22.44 -10.40
C ALA A 591 -10.45 21.04 -10.68
N THR A 592 -11.76 20.85 -10.51
CA THR A 592 -12.42 19.59 -10.90
C THR A 592 -12.92 19.69 -12.33
N PHE A 593 -12.80 18.61 -13.07
CA PHE A 593 -13.34 18.50 -14.42
C PHE A 593 -14.76 17.95 -14.34
N ASN A 594 -15.72 18.67 -14.92
CA ASN A 594 -17.09 18.20 -15.05
C ASN A 594 -17.27 17.56 -16.42
N GLU A 595 -17.50 16.24 -16.47
CA GLU A 595 -17.79 15.54 -17.73
C GLU A 595 -19.04 16.16 -18.40
N GLY A 596 -18.85 16.75 -19.56
CA GLY A 596 -19.93 17.30 -20.38
C GLY A 596 -20.07 18.81 -20.38
N ALA A 597 -19.28 19.53 -19.62
CA ALA A 597 -19.11 20.98 -19.77
C ALA A 597 -17.61 21.29 -19.70
N ASP A 598 -17.08 21.99 -20.67
CA ASP A 598 -15.70 22.52 -20.68
C ASP A 598 -15.46 23.56 -19.56
N LYS A 599 -15.94 23.27 -18.35
CA LYS A 599 -15.86 24.19 -17.21
C LYS A 599 -15.02 23.58 -16.10
N LEU A 600 -13.95 24.26 -15.81
CA LEU A 600 -13.16 24.12 -14.59
C LEU A 600 -13.91 24.74 -13.41
N PHE A 601 -13.96 24.00 -12.31
CA PHE A 601 -14.45 24.54 -11.04
C PHE A 601 -13.29 24.53 -10.05
N SER A 602 -12.95 25.70 -9.52
CA SER A 602 -12.27 25.80 -8.24
C SER A 602 -13.26 25.36 -7.16
N TRP A 603 -12.92 24.41 -6.34
CA TRP A 603 -13.96 23.76 -5.58
C TRP A 603 -13.84 23.82 -4.07
N ILE A 604 -12.77 24.35 -3.52
CA ILE A 604 -12.72 24.75 -2.11
C ILE A 604 -12.27 26.20 -2.05
N SER A 605 -13.08 27.05 -1.46
CA SER A 605 -12.67 28.42 -1.13
C SER A 605 -11.86 28.40 0.18
N PRO A 606 -10.99 29.40 0.43
CA PRO A 606 -10.21 29.49 1.67
C PRO A 606 -11.06 29.57 2.95
N GLU A 607 -12.35 29.79 2.81
CA GLU A 607 -13.29 29.99 3.92
C GLU A 607 -14.22 28.78 4.13
N ASP A 608 -14.06 27.70 3.33
CA ASP A 608 -14.93 26.54 3.45
C ASP A 608 -14.56 25.74 4.69
N GLU A 609 -15.55 25.51 5.52
CA GLU A 609 -15.48 24.77 6.77
C GLU A 609 -16.55 23.68 6.78
N GLN A 610 -16.17 22.49 7.18
CA GLN A 610 -17.11 21.43 7.51
C GLN A 610 -16.97 21.04 8.97
N THR A 611 -18.06 21.11 9.70
CA THR A 611 -18.16 20.62 11.07
C THR A 611 -19.15 19.48 11.15
N ASP A 612 -18.67 18.34 11.65
CA ASP A 612 -19.47 17.17 11.91
C ASP A 612 -19.38 16.79 13.39
N ASP A 613 -20.53 16.55 14.04
CA ASP A 613 -20.55 16.13 15.43
C ASP A 613 -21.67 15.12 15.71
N LYS A 614 -21.42 14.23 16.66
CA LYS A 614 -22.43 13.23 17.07
C LYS A 614 -22.16 12.64 18.45
N PHE A 615 -23.27 12.34 19.14
CA PHE A 615 -23.26 11.43 20.28
C PHE A 615 -23.43 9.98 19.80
N THR A 616 -22.62 9.10 20.34
CA THR A 616 -22.75 7.65 20.20
C THR A 616 -22.79 7.00 21.56
N TRP A 617 -23.37 5.83 21.63
CA TRP A 617 -23.46 5.06 22.88
C TRP A 617 -23.07 3.61 22.65
N GLN A 618 -22.53 3.01 23.69
CA GLN A 618 -22.23 1.58 23.76
C GLN A 618 -22.70 1.02 25.10
N LEU A 619 -23.14 -0.21 25.10
CA LEU A 619 -23.55 -0.94 26.27
C LEU A 619 -22.92 -2.32 26.24
N ALA A 620 -22.27 -2.71 27.32
CA ALA A 620 -21.78 -4.07 27.50
C ALA A 620 -22.40 -4.69 28.74
N LEU A 621 -22.75 -5.97 28.62
CA LEU A 621 -23.20 -6.81 29.72
C LEU A 621 -22.28 -8.02 29.79
N LYS A 622 -21.67 -8.25 30.94
CA LYS A 622 -20.78 -9.37 31.20
C LYS A 622 -21.28 -10.21 32.34
N LYS A 623 -21.31 -11.53 32.16
CA LYS A 623 -21.59 -12.51 33.20
C LYS A 623 -20.43 -13.46 33.35
N GLN A 624 -19.84 -13.52 34.52
CA GLN A 624 -18.94 -14.57 34.94
C GLN A 624 -19.76 -15.64 35.66
N PHE A 625 -19.91 -16.83 35.08
CA PHE A 625 -20.70 -17.92 35.63
C PHE A 625 -19.93 -18.64 36.73
N ASP A 626 -18.67 -18.86 36.49
CA ASP A 626 -17.70 -19.46 37.42
C ASP A 626 -16.30 -18.94 37.09
N ASP A 627 -15.28 -19.49 37.70
CA ASP A 627 -13.88 -19.09 37.47
C ASP A 627 -13.39 -19.39 36.04
N ASN A 628 -14.08 -20.26 35.32
CA ASN A 628 -13.65 -20.78 34.01
C ASN A 628 -14.49 -20.23 32.86
N PHE A 629 -15.73 -19.84 33.06
CA PHE A 629 -16.67 -19.49 32.01
C PHE A 629 -17.27 -18.12 32.18
N THR A 630 -17.09 -17.29 31.10
CA THR A 630 -17.61 -15.94 31.03
C THR A 630 -18.36 -15.73 29.71
N MET A 631 -19.51 -15.07 29.78
CA MET A 631 -20.20 -14.55 28.59
C MET A 631 -20.23 -13.02 28.58
N ARG A 632 -20.19 -12.45 27.39
CA ARG A 632 -20.28 -11.02 27.14
C ARG A 632 -21.26 -10.75 26.01
N MET A 633 -21.99 -9.63 26.12
CA MET A 633 -22.84 -9.09 25.08
C MET A 633 -22.53 -7.60 24.97
N THR A 634 -22.28 -7.11 23.77
CA THR A 634 -22.04 -5.69 23.54
C THR A 634 -22.91 -5.21 22.41
N GLY A 635 -23.33 -3.95 22.48
CA GLY A 635 -24.07 -3.32 21.41
C GLY A 635 -23.95 -1.80 21.47
N GLY A 636 -24.13 -1.15 20.35
CA GLY A 636 -24.05 0.31 20.30
C GLY A 636 -24.11 0.89 18.92
N THR A 637 -23.97 2.20 18.87
CA THR A 637 -23.86 2.99 17.66
C THR A 637 -22.41 3.43 17.45
N TYR A 638 -22.05 3.68 16.22
CA TYR A 638 -20.79 4.28 15.88
C TYR A 638 -21.00 5.42 14.87
N TYR A 639 -20.00 6.29 14.79
CA TYR A 639 -19.97 7.42 13.89
C TYR A 639 -18.51 7.72 13.54
N ARG A 640 -18.10 7.48 12.31
CA ARG A 640 -16.72 7.68 11.88
C ARG A 640 -16.57 9.06 11.27
N LEU A 641 -15.81 9.92 11.91
CA LEU A 641 -15.39 11.19 11.37
C LEU A 641 -14.49 10.99 10.14
N LEU A 642 -14.57 11.92 9.21
CA LEU A 642 -13.72 11.93 8.02
C LEU A 642 -12.31 12.37 8.37
N ASN A 643 -11.34 11.92 7.61
CA ASN A 643 -9.99 12.47 7.67
C ASN A 643 -9.73 13.43 6.49
N MET A 644 -8.65 14.19 6.58
CA MET A 644 -8.32 15.17 5.55
C MET A 644 -7.98 14.52 4.20
N TYR A 645 -7.39 13.33 4.18
CA TYR A 645 -7.09 12.61 2.94
C TYR A 645 -8.35 12.26 2.12
N GLU A 646 -9.42 11.88 2.79
CA GLU A 646 -10.69 11.53 2.13
C GLU A 646 -11.35 12.76 1.48
N ILE A 647 -11.04 13.94 2.00
CA ILE A 647 -11.50 15.22 1.45
C ILE A 647 -10.52 15.75 0.42
N ALA A 648 -9.22 15.77 0.74
CA ALA A 648 -8.17 16.35 -0.06
C ALA A 648 -7.75 15.50 -1.27
N GLY A 649 -7.85 14.17 -1.14
CA GLY A 649 -7.27 13.25 -2.11
C GLY A 649 -5.75 13.09 -1.98
N ASP A 650 -5.10 12.53 -3.00
CA ASP A 650 -3.68 12.17 -2.97
C ASP A 650 -2.76 13.11 -3.75
N GLY A 651 -3.32 14.14 -4.32
CA GLY A 651 -2.51 15.02 -5.17
C GLY A 651 -2.13 14.46 -6.53
N ALA A 652 -2.43 13.20 -6.81
CA ALA A 652 -2.04 12.53 -8.04
C ALA A 652 -3.26 12.01 -8.83
N GLY A 653 -3.96 11.01 -8.37
CA GLY A 653 -5.09 10.39 -9.06
C GLY A 653 -6.41 10.48 -8.31
N ILE A 654 -6.35 10.69 -7.00
CA ILE A 654 -7.51 10.87 -6.17
C ILE A 654 -7.79 12.37 -6.07
N LEU A 655 -8.85 12.77 -6.71
CA LEU A 655 -9.33 14.14 -6.61
C LEU A 655 -9.95 14.38 -5.24
N PRO A 656 -9.94 15.62 -4.78
CA PRO A 656 -10.75 16.01 -3.64
C PRO A 656 -12.19 15.55 -3.85
N ALA A 657 -12.89 15.20 -2.79
CA ALA A 657 -14.24 14.67 -2.88
C ALA A 657 -15.17 15.70 -3.54
N PRO A 658 -15.73 15.45 -4.73
CA PRO A 658 -16.59 16.41 -5.37
C PRO A 658 -17.92 16.44 -4.65
N ASN A 659 -18.54 17.59 -4.69
CA ASN A 659 -19.96 17.63 -4.46
C ASN A 659 -20.69 16.79 -5.52
N ASP A 660 -21.78 16.23 -5.14
CA ASP A 660 -22.63 15.43 -6.00
C ASP A 660 -23.23 16.35 -7.10
N ASN A 661 -22.76 16.19 -8.35
CA ASN A 661 -23.28 16.84 -9.57
C ASN A 661 -23.16 18.38 -9.68
N GLY A 662 -22.24 19.03 -9.03
CA GLY A 662 -22.01 20.47 -9.20
C GLY A 662 -23.21 21.35 -8.80
N ARG A 663 -24.09 20.86 -7.95
CA ARG A 663 -25.26 21.61 -7.51
C ARG A 663 -25.14 22.16 -6.10
N ASP A 664 -24.53 21.44 -5.20
CA ASP A 664 -24.26 21.92 -3.84
C ASP A 664 -22.93 21.33 -3.39
N SER A 665 -21.98 22.18 -2.99
CA SER A 665 -20.68 21.79 -2.49
C SER A 665 -20.83 21.10 -1.14
N THR A 666 -21.16 19.82 -1.17
CA THR A 666 -21.19 19.02 0.06
C THR A 666 -19.99 18.13 0.09
N PHE A 667 -19.15 18.30 1.08
CA PHE A 667 -18.16 17.31 1.46
C PHE A 667 -18.84 15.96 1.71
N PRO A 668 -18.11 14.86 1.63
CA PRO A 668 -18.61 13.59 2.12
C PRO A 668 -19.11 13.74 3.55
N ILE A 669 -20.13 12.97 3.89
CA ILE A 669 -20.64 12.93 5.26
C ILE A 669 -20.02 11.76 6.03
N PRO A 670 -19.87 11.85 7.34
CA PRO A 670 -19.38 10.77 8.17
C PRO A 670 -20.20 9.48 8.05
N GLU A 671 -19.52 8.37 8.15
CA GLU A 671 -20.15 7.05 8.15
C GLU A 671 -20.78 6.76 9.52
N GLU A 672 -21.90 6.07 9.52
CA GLU A 672 -22.60 5.70 10.76
C GLU A 672 -23.17 4.30 10.71
N GLY A 673 -23.50 3.76 11.87
CA GLY A 673 -24.18 2.49 11.95
C GLY A 673 -24.34 1.95 13.36
N LYS A 674 -24.64 0.66 13.40
CA LYS A 674 -24.91 -0.11 14.62
C LYS A 674 -24.11 -1.40 14.60
N GLN A 675 -23.73 -1.84 15.79
CA GLN A 675 -23.02 -3.10 15.96
C GLN A 675 -23.54 -3.86 17.20
N PHE A 676 -23.38 -5.16 17.16
CA PHE A 676 -23.74 -6.07 18.24
C PHE A 676 -22.79 -7.26 18.24
N ASP A 677 -22.35 -7.66 19.44
CA ASP A 677 -21.53 -8.85 19.64
C ASP A 677 -22.06 -9.68 20.79
N ILE A 678 -21.89 -11.00 20.69
CA ILE A 678 -22.00 -11.94 21.80
C ILE A 678 -20.79 -12.86 21.80
N SER A 679 -20.14 -13.01 22.94
CA SER A 679 -18.97 -13.86 23.09
C SER A 679 -19.03 -14.74 24.31
N ALA A 680 -18.47 -15.95 24.15
CA ALA A 680 -18.26 -16.91 25.23
C ALA A 680 -16.75 -17.11 25.38
N LEU A 681 -16.26 -17.04 26.61
CA LEU A 681 -14.85 -17.26 26.96
C LEU A 681 -14.78 -18.40 27.99
N TRP A 682 -13.99 -19.40 27.63
CA TRP A 682 -13.62 -20.51 28.49
C TRP A 682 -12.10 -20.44 28.76
N HIS A 683 -11.71 -20.66 30.01
CA HIS A 683 -10.35 -20.92 30.42
C HIS A 683 -10.26 -21.97 31.53
N GLY A 684 -9.39 -22.91 31.38
CA GLY A 684 -9.28 -24.01 32.33
C GLY A 684 -8.53 -25.21 31.77
N SER A 685 -8.61 -26.32 32.42
CA SER A 685 -7.97 -27.56 31.94
C SER A 685 -8.91 -28.29 30.97
N THR A 686 -8.43 -28.55 29.77
CA THR A 686 -9.15 -29.29 28.71
C THR A 686 -8.14 -30.20 27.99
N LEU A 687 -8.47 -31.49 27.83
CA LEU A 687 -7.61 -32.47 27.16
C LEU A 687 -6.19 -32.57 27.75
N GLY A 688 -6.03 -32.32 29.04
CA GLY A 688 -4.72 -32.33 29.70
C GLY A 688 -3.84 -31.11 29.45
N ALA A 689 -4.38 -30.10 28.76
CA ALA A 689 -3.73 -28.79 28.54
C ALA A 689 -4.42 -27.71 29.37
N TYR A 690 -3.73 -26.65 29.73
CA TYR A 690 -4.38 -25.39 30.01
C TYR A 690 -4.93 -24.82 28.69
N ASN A 691 -6.23 -24.51 28.68
CA ASN A 691 -6.91 -24.03 27.48
C ASN A 691 -7.57 -22.70 27.75
N LYS A 692 -7.41 -21.77 26.80
CA LYS A 692 -8.16 -20.52 26.72
C LYS A 692 -8.85 -20.47 25.37
N THR A 693 -10.18 -20.50 25.36
CA THR A 693 -10.99 -20.49 24.13
C THR A 693 -12.01 -19.37 24.19
N SER A 694 -12.09 -18.60 23.13
CA SER A 694 -13.17 -17.62 22.91
C SER A 694 -13.89 -17.88 21.60
N LEU A 695 -15.21 -17.78 21.64
CA LEU A 695 -16.10 -17.84 20.49
C LEU A 695 -16.95 -16.59 20.49
N THR A 696 -16.94 -15.83 19.38
CA THR A 696 -17.67 -14.58 19.25
C THR A 696 -18.52 -14.59 18.00
N TYR A 697 -19.79 -14.28 18.11
CA TYR A 697 -20.63 -13.89 16.98
C TYR A 697 -20.73 -12.37 16.97
N PHE A 698 -20.60 -11.77 15.79
CA PHE A 698 -20.74 -10.33 15.58
C PHE A 698 -21.73 -10.01 14.46
N TRP A 699 -22.34 -8.84 14.55
CA TRP A 699 -23.20 -8.26 13.54
C TRP A 699 -22.99 -6.74 13.47
N ARG A 700 -23.00 -6.19 12.25
CA ARG A 700 -22.85 -4.77 11.98
C ARG A 700 -23.72 -4.33 10.82
N ASP A 701 -24.29 -3.13 10.91
CA ASP A 701 -25.01 -2.42 9.85
C ASP A 701 -24.36 -1.05 9.67
N SER A 702 -24.00 -0.71 8.44
CA SER A 702 -23.23 0.50 8.09
C SER A 702 -23.98 1.29 7.03
N GLU A 703 -24.15 2.59 7.27
CA GLU A 703 -24.76 3.53 6.33
C GLU A 703 -23.76 4.62 5.98
N ASN A 704 -23.98 5.30 4.82
CA ASN A 704 -23.13 6.35 4.30
C ASN A 704 -21.65 5.93 4.16
N MET A 705 -21.42 4.65 3.85
CA MET A 705 -20.06 4.15 3.70
C MET A 705 -19.33 4.92 2.61
N LEU A 706 -18.15 5.42 2.96
CA LEU A 706 -17.28 6.15 2.07
C LEU A 706 -16.40 5.17 1.29
N GLN A 707 -16.43 5.28 -0.02
CA GLN A 707 -15.57 4.47 -0.89
C GLN A 707 -14.94 5.32 -1.98
N LEU A 708 -13.74 4.91 -2.37
CA LEU A 708 -13.05 5.47 -3.51
C LEU A 708 -13.74 5.00 -4.81
N GLN A 709 -14.24 5.93 -5.58
CA GLN A 709 -14.95 5.68 -6.84
C GLN A 709 -14.26 6.39 -8.00
N ARG A 710 -14.34 5.78 -9.18
CA ARG A 710 -13.84 6.38 -10.41
C ARG A 710 -14.80 7.49 -10.86
N VAL A 711 -14.30 8.71 -10.96
CA VAL A 711 -15.08 9.89 -11.36
C VAL A 711 -14.72 10.41 -12.75
N GLY A 712 -13.67 9.90 -13.36
CA GLY A 712 -13.23 10.24 -14.72
C GLY A 712 -12.36 9.13 -15.31
N LYS A 713 -11.79 9.33 -16.50
CA LYS A 713 -11.01 8.31 -17.19
C LYS A 713 -9.84 7.81 -16.33
N ASP A 714 -9.16 8.73 -15.64
CA ASP A 714 -7.95 8.44 -14.85
C ASP A 714 -8.01 9.04 -13.43
N TYR A 715 -9.23 9.37 -12.95
CA TYR A 715 -9.44 10.05 -11.69
C TYR A 715 -10.41 9.31 -10.79
N TRP A 716 -10.15 9.36 -9.50
CA TRP A 716 -10.93 8.75 -8.44
C TRP A 716 -11.33 9.82 -7.43
N SER A 717 -12.38 9.59 -6.67
CA SER A 717 -12.80 10.45 -5.56
C SER A 717 -13.56 9.62 -4.52
N TYR A 718 -13.56 10.08 -3.28
CA TYR A 718 -14.36 9.47 -2.22
C TYR A 718 -15.82 9.91 -2.28
N ARG A 719 -16.75 8.95 -2.18
CA ARG A 719 -18.20 9.19 -2.20
C ARG A 719 -18.95 8.32 -1.21
N ASN A 720 -20.03 8.85 -0.62
CA ASN A 720 -20.92 8.13 0.29
C ASN A 720 -22.00 7.33 -0.45
N ASP A 721 -21.63 6.52 -1.40
CA ASP A 721 -22.59 5.80 -2.24
C ASP A 721 -22.85 4.37 -1.78
N ASN A 722 -22.36 3.99 -0.60
CA ASN A 722 -22.43 2.62 -0.15
C ASN A 722 -23.11 2.47 1.21
N LYS A 723 -23.68 1.31 1.40
CA LYS A 723 -24.10 0.77 2.69
C LYS A 723 -23.80 -0.72 2.76
N GLY A 724 -23.63 -1.23 3.98
CA GLY A 724 -23.23 -2.61 4.12
C GLY A 724 -23.68 -3.25 5.43
N LYS A 725 -23.82 -4.57 5.38
CA LYS A 725 -24.03 -5.41 6.54
C LYS A 725 -22.94 -6.46 6.59
N ALA A 726 -22.40 -6.68 7.78
CA ALA A 726 -21.45 -7.75 8.02
C ALA A 726 -21.88 -8.55 9.24
N HIS A 727 -21.74 -9.86 9.18
CA HIS A 727 -21.88 -10.73 10.33
C HIS A 727 -20.94 -11.92 10.21
N GLY A 728 -20.60 -12.50 11.33
CA GLY A 728 -19.69 -13.62 11.31
C GLY A 728 -19.41 -14.25 12.67
N ILE A 729 -18.51 -15.21 12.66
CA ILE A 729 -18.09 -15.96 13.83
C ILE A 729 -16.56 -15.93 13.90
N GLU A 730 -16.04 -15.67 15.10
CA GLU A 730 -14.63 -15.68 15.41
C GLU A 730 -14.34 -16.75 16.44
N LEU A 731 -13.37 -17.61 16.19
CA LEU A 731 -12.84 -18.59 17.13
C LEU A 731 -11.38 -18.26 17.43
N GLN A 732 -11.02 -18.24 18.69
CA GLN A 732 -9.64 -18.25 19.16
C GLN A 732 -9.50 -19.30 20.24
N SER A 733 -8.52 -20.18 20.11
CA SER A 733 -8.27 -21.24 21.09
C SER A 733 -6.78 -21.48 21.25
N ASN A 734 -6.31 -21.45 22.48
CA ASN A 734 -4.93 -21.68 22.84
C ASN A 734 -4.86 -22.88 23.80
N PHE A 735 -4.09 -23.90 23.46
CA PHE A 735 -3.83 -25.06 24.30
C PHE A 735 -2.36 -25.09 24.65
N ASN A 736 -2.06 -25.18 25.94
CA ASN A 736 -0.71 -25.24 26.45
C ASN A 736 -0.52 -26.54 27.28
N TRP A 737 0.24 -27.45 26.71
CA TRP A 737 0.78 -28.63 27.42
C TRP A 737 2.23 -28.35 27.85
N SER A 738 2.79 -29.19 28.67
CA SER A 738 4.17 -29.02 29.14
C SER A 738 5.22 -28.94 28.01
N LYS A 739 4.99 -29.65 26.90
CA LYS A 739 5.91 -29.71 25.75
C LYS A 739 5.32 -29.22 24.42
N PHE A 740 4.04 -28.92 24.39
CA PHE A 740 3.36 -28.55 23.17
C PHE A 740 2.47 -27.34 23.42
N ASP A 741 2.43 -26.43 22.44
CA ASP A 741 1.37 -25.44 22.35
C ASP A 741 0.65 -25.61 21.00
N LEU A 742 -0.65 -25.36 21.02
CA LEU A 742 -1.47 -25.33 19.85
C LEU A 742 -2.36 -24.06 19.89
N ASP A 743 -2.13 -23.17 18.95
CA ASP A 743 -2.92 -21.95 18.78
C ASP A 743 -3.76 -22.09 17.53
N ILE A 744 -5.05 -21.84 17.65
CA ILE A 744 -6.04 -21.92 16.56
C ILE A 744 -6.79 -20.60 16.51
N GLN A 745 -6.85 -19.97 15.35
CA GLN A 745 -7.73 -18.85 15.06
C GLN A 745 -8.48 -19.15 13.75
N ALA A 746 -9.77 -18.85 13.75
CA ALA A 746 -10.61 -18.97 12.57
C ALA A 746 -11.66 -17.88 12.57
N THR A 747 -11.95 -17.34 11.40
CA THR A 747 -12.97 -16.34 11.20
C THR A 747 -13.80 -16.69 9.98
N TYR A 748 -15.09 -16.61 10.12
CA TYR A 748 -16.05 -16.58 9.04
C TYR A 748 -16.71 -15.21 9.00
N THR A 749 -16.75 -14.56 7.84
CA THR A 749 -17.37 -13.23 7.67
C THR A 749 -18.22 -13.21 6.40
N ASP A 750 -19.53 -13.03 6.55
CA ASP A 750 -20.45 -12.74 5.42
C ASP A 750 -20.69 -11.23 5.36
N ILE A 751 -20.35 -10.62 4.23
CA ILE A 751 -20.48 -9.18 3.99
C ILE A 751 -21.39 -8.96 2.80
N LYS A 752 -22.41 -8.14 2.99
CA LYS A 752 -23.33 -7.70 1.93
C LYS A 752 -23.22 -6.20 1.79
N THR A 753 -22.80 -5.74 0.63
CA THR A 753 -22.70 -4.33 0.31
C THR A 753 -23.68 -3.94 -0.78
N LYS A 754 -24.11 -2.69 -0.74
CA LYS A 754 -24.95 -2.09 -1.78
C LYS A 754 -24.34 -0.75 -2.14
N SER A 755 -24.25 -0.49 -3.44
CA SER A 755 -23.72 0.77 -3.96
C SER A 755 -24.76 1.46 -4.83
N LYS A 756 -24.80 2.79 -4.79
CA LYS A 756 -25.47 3.57 -5.83
C LYS A 756 -24.67 3.49 -7.11
N LYS A 757 -25.35 3.36 -8.23
CA LYS A 757 -24.76 3.40 -9.57
C LYS A 757 -25.08 4.75 -10.18
N ASP A 758 -24.15 5.31 -10.94
CA ASP A 758 -24.38 6.61 -11.61
C ASP A 758 -25.73 6.63 -12.35
N GLY A 759 -26.54 7.62 -12.04
CA GLY A 759 -27.89 7.78 -12.62
C GLY A 759 -28.99 6.87 -12.06
N VAL A 760 -28.69 6.07 -11.03
CA VAL A 760 -29.66 5.20 -10.37
C VAL A 760 -29.88 5.69 -8.94
N TYR A 761 -31.12 5.96 -8.57
CA TYR A 761 -31.47 6.40 -7.22
C TYR A 761 -31.48 5.27 -6.19
N ASP A 762 -31.59 4.00 -6.64
CA ASP A 762 -31.62 2.83 -5.77
C ASP A 762 -30.24 2.20 -5.60
N TYR A 763 -30.03 1.60 -4.44
CA TYR A 763 -28.85 0.83 -4.14
C TYR A 763 -28.90 -0.54 -4.81
N LEU A 764 -27.85 -0.89 -5.55
CA LEU A 764 -27.67 -2.20 -6.17
C LEU A 764 -26.75 -3.07 -5.31
N ASP A 765 -27.04 -4.38 -5.25
CA ASP A 765 -26.18 -5.34 -4.54
C ASP A 765 -24.78 -5.36 -5.16
N THR A 766 -23.78 -5.38 -4.29
CA THR A 766 -22.39 -5.37 -4.69
C THR A 766 -21.58 -6.29 -3.77
N TRP A 767 -20.44 -6.77 -4.26
CA TRP A 767 -19.54 -7.62 -3.49
C TRP A 767 -18.43 -6.79 -2.86
N PRO A 768 -18.05 -7.07 -1.60
CA PRO A 768 -16.88 -6.46 -1.01
C PRO A 768 -15.63 -6.94 -1.74
N THR A 769 -14.76 -6.01 -2.10
CA THR A 769 -13.46 -6.35 -2.68
C THR A 769 -12.43 -6.61 -1.59
N PHE A 770 -11.49 -7.52 -1.85
CA PHE A 770 -10.39 -7.87 -0.96
C PHE A 770 -10.83 -8.31 0.46
N GLN A 771 -11.95 -9.01 0.54
CA GLN A 771 -12.47 -9.55 1.80
C GLN A 771 -12.77 -11.04 1.63
N PRO A 772 -11.96 -11.94 2.22
CA PRO A 772 -12.24 -13.37 2.20
C PRO A 772 -13.42 -13.71 3.14
N GLU A 773 -14.19 -14.74 2.82
CA GLU A 773 -15.23 -15.27 3.72
C GLU A 773 -14.61 -16.04 4.88
N TRP A 774 -13.62 -16.86 4.60
CA TRP A 774 -12.90 -17.64 5.61
C TRP A 774 -11.46 -17.24 5.72
N GLU A 775 -10.99 -17.12 6.95
CA GLU A 775 -9.58 -16.91 7.26
C GLU A 775 -9.21 -17.67 8.54
N GLY A 776 -8.03 -18.27 8.56
CA GLY A 776 -7.61 -19.03 9.70
C GLY A 776 -6.10 -19.13 9.86
N ASN A 777 -5.67 -19.31 11.10
CA ASN A 777 -4.27 -19.55 11.44
C ASN A 777 -4.20 -20.66 12.46
N VAL A 778 -3.30 -21.61 12.25
CA VAL A 778 -3.02 -22.70 13.19
C VAL A 778 -1.52 -22.76 13.39
N ARG A 779 -1.07 -22.61 14.63
CA ARG A 779 0.33 -22.73 15.01
C ARG A 779 0.49 -23.86 16.02
N PHE A 780 1.41 -24.75 15.72
CA PHE A 780 1.86 -25.81 16.62
C PHE A 780 3.31 -25.56 17.01
N THR A 781 3.59 -25.58 18.32
CA THR A 781 4.96 -25.43 18.84
C THR A 781 5.31 -26.64 19.70
N TYR A 782 6.46 -27.27 19.44
CA TYR A 782 6.99 -28.40 20.17
C TYR A 782 8.28 -28.04 20.89
N ARG A 783 8.36 -28.32 22.18
CA ARG A 783 9.52 -28.11 23.06
C ARG A 783 10.10 -29.46 23.53
N PRO A 784 10.96 -30.06 22.74
CA PRO A 784 11.62 -31.31 23.17
C PRO A 784 12.44 -31.14 24.46
N VAL A 785 13.09 -29.99 24.58
CA VAL A 785 13.83 -29.51 25.76
C VAL A 785 13.55 -28.00 25.94
N ASP A 786 13.74 -27.45 27.13
CA ASP A 786 13.41 -26.06 27.50
C ASP A 786 14.17 -25.00 26.65
N THR A 787 15.26 -25.41 26.03
CA THR A 787 16.13 -24.55 25.22
C THR A 787 15.80 -24.58 23.74
N LEU A 788 14.85 -25.40 23.28
CA LEU A 788 14.58 -25.60 21.86
C LEU A 788 13.05 -25.58 21.60
N ASP A 789 12.62 -24.60 20.84
CA ASP A 789 11.27 -24.52 20.29
C ASP A 789 11.30 -24.86 18.79
N ILE A 790 10.46 -25.77 18.35
CA ILE A 790 10.22 -26.10 16.93
C ILE A 790 8.77 -25.78 16.63
N PHE A 791 8.51 -25.02 15.57
CA PHE A 791 7.14 -24.64 15.24
C PHE A 791 6.79 -24.88 13.78
N ALA A 792 5.50 -25.09 13.55
CA ALA A 792 4.86 -25.06 12.25
C ALA A 792 3.60 -24.19 12.36
N GLU A 793 3.39 -23.32 11.40
CA GLU A 793 2.27 -22.38 11.35
C GLU A 793 1.65 -22.39 9.97
N ALA A 794 0.35 -22.70 9.89
CA ALA A 794 -0.42 -22.68 8.66
C ALA A 794 -1.39 -21.50 8.68
N HIS A 795 -1.37 -20.70 7.64
CA HIS A 795 -2.32 -19.61 7.42
C HIS A 795 -3.13 -19.87 6.16
N TYR A 796 -4.46 -19.86 6.30
CA TYR A 796 -5.41 -20.04 5.21
C TYR A 796 -6.18 -18.76 4.97
N THR A 797 -6.25 -18.34 3.73
CA THR A 797 -7.13 -17.26 3.23
C THR A 797 -7.98 -17.80 2.11
N ASP A 798 -9.30 -17.73 2.26
CA ASP A 798 -10.24 -18.12 1.21
C ASP A 798 -10.16 -17.17 0.01
N LYS A 799 -10.71 -17.60 -1.11
CA LYS A 799 -10.86 -16.75 -2.28
C LYS A 799 -11.58 -15.45 -1.92
N TYR A 800 -11.18 -14.38 -2.56
CA TYR A 800 -11.84 -13.08 -2.45
C TYR A 800 -11.93 -12.42 -3.83
N TYR A 801 -12.84 -11.47 -3.95
CA TYR A 801 -13.00 -10.71 -5.19
C TYR A 801 -12.05 -9.52 -5.20
N THR A 802 -11.41 -9.32 -6.34
CA THR A 802 -10.58 -8.16 -6.61
C THR A 802 -11.46 -7.01 -7.12
N TYR A 803 -10.91 -6.10 -7.91
CA TYR A 803 -11.69 -4.99 -8.44
C TYR A 803 -12.88 -5.45 -9.30
N ARG A 804 -13.96 -4.67 -9.28
CA ARG A 804 -15.06 -4.83 -10.22
C ARG A 804 -14.61 -4.43 -11.60
N VAL A 805 -14.75 -5.35 -12.53
CA VAL A 805 -14.52 -5.08 -13.94
C VAL A 805 -15.83 -4.68 -14.58
N LYS A 806 -15.93 -3.40 -14.99
CA LYS A 806 -17.02 -2.97 -15.87
C LYS A 806 -16.68 -3.48 -17.27
N GLY A 807 -17.17 -4.67 -17.66
CA GLY A 807 -16.97 -5.23 -18.98
C GLY A 807 -18.13 -4.89 -19.91
N GLY A 808 -17.83 -4.51 -21.16
CA GLY A 808 -18.82 -4.61 -22.24
C GLY A 808 -19.16 -6.08 -22.50
N ALA A 809 -20.43 -6.40 -22.72
CA ALA A 809 -20.98 -7.71 -23.08
C ALA A 809 -20.76 -8.91 -22.12
N GLY A 810 -20.07 -8.71 -21.01
CA GLY A 810 -19.81 -9.69 -19.96
C GLY A 810 -19.44 -8.96 -18.68
N GLU A 811 -20.39 -8.20 -18.12
CA GLU A 811 -20.19 -7.64 -16.78
C GLU A 811 -19.88 -8.80 -15.83
N PHE A 812 -18.73 -8.75 -15.16
CA PHE A 812 -18.49 -9.53 -13.95
C PHE A 812 -19.09 -8.71 -12.79
N PRO A 813 -20.34 -8.94 -12.42
CA PRO A 813 -20.97 -8.16 -11.35
C PRO A 813 -20.24 -8.33 -10.03
N ASP A 814 -19.47 -9.42 -9.89
CA ASP A 814 -18.89 -9.88 -8.64
C ASP A 814 -17.37 -9.66 -8.55
N GLY A 815 -16.75 -8.97 -9.54
CA GLY A 815 -15.30 -8.83 -9.63
C GLY A 815 -14.62 -10.11 -10.11
N LEU A 816 -13.30 -10.14 -10.06
CA LEU A 816 -12.48 -11.27 -10.42
C LEU A 816 -12.05 -12.03 -9.16
N PRO A 817 -12.44 -13.30 -8.98
CA PRO A 817 -12.08 -14.06 -7.80
C PRO A 817 -10.62 -14.52 -7.87
N THR A 818 -9.91 -14.40 -6.76
CA THR A 818 -8.64 -15.11 -6.55
C THR A 818 -8.90 -16.58 -6.30
N ASP A 819 -7.87 -17.42 -6.35
CA ASP A 819 -7.90 -18.73 -5.68
C ASP A 819 -7.65 -18.57 -4.18
N ASP A 820 -7.94 -19.63 -3.43
CA ASP A 820 -7.60 -19.71 -2.01
C ASP A 820 -6.08 -19.86 -1.83
N LEU A 821 -5.59 -19.42 -0.69
CA LEU A 821 -4.16 -19.45 -0.37
C LEU A 821 -3.93 -20.13 0.98
N LEU A 822 -3.12 -21.20 0.97
CA LEU A 822 -2.62 -21.85 2.18
C LEU A 822 -1.12 -21.74 2.24
N VAL A 823 -0.61 -20.97 3.20
CA VAL A 823 0.81 -20.75 3.45
C VAL A 823 1.24 -21.52 4.68
N LEU A 824 2.32 -22.30 4.56
CA LEU A 824 2.94 -23.01 5.68
C LEU A 824 4.29 -22.38 6.02
N ASN A 825 4.46 -21.98 7.28
CA ASN A 825 5.70 -21.49 7.85
C ASN A 825 6.26 -22.49 8.85
N THR A 826 7.57 -22.62 8.95
CA THR A 826 8.22 -23.48 9.94
C THR A 826 9.55 -22.90 10.41
N GLY A 827 9.97 -23.29 11.57
CA GLY A 827 11.26 -22.86 12.09
C GLY A 827 11.59 -23.44 13.43
N LEU A 828 12.76 -23.10 13.90
CA LEU A 828 13.25 -23.46 15.24
C LEU A 828 13.89 -22.24 15.91
N LYS A 829 13.76 -22.19 17.23
CA LYS A 829 14.42 -21.22 18.11
C LYS A 829 15.24 -21.99 19.14
N TRP A 830 16.53 -21.73 19.17
CA TRP A 830 17.45 -22.36 20.10
C TRP A 830 18.02 -21.33 21.07
N LYS A 831 17.66 -21.44 22.34
CA LYS A 831 18.20 -20.66 23.44
C LYS A 831 19.52 -21.29 23.87
N MET A 832 20.62 -20.65 23.53
CA MET A 832 21.99 -21.05 23.91
C MET A 832 22.32 -20.56 25.31
N LYS A 833 23.49 -20.88 25.82
CA LYS A 833 23.98 -20.31 27.06
C LYS A 833 24.29 -18.83 26.94
N ASP A 834 24.32 -18.14 28.08
CA ASP A 834 24.78 -16.77 28.21
C ASP A 834 23.95 -15.73 27.40
N GLY A 835 22.63 -15.89 27.37
CA GLY A 835 21.71 -14.94 26.73
C GLY A 835 21.68 -15.00 25.20
N TRP A 836 22.39 -15.92 24.55
CA TRP A 836 22.35 -16.08 23.11
C TRP A 836 21.13 -16.88 22.64
N GLN A 837 20.52 -16.44 21.55
CA GLN A 837 19.44 -17.16 20.88
C GLN A 837 19.68 -17.17 19.36
N LEU A 838 19.55 -18.34 18.75
CA LEU A 838 19.52 -18.52 17.30
C LEU A 838 18.11 -18.92 16.87
N ALA A 839 17.55 -18.21 15.90
CA ALA A 839 16.32 -18.61 15.23
C ALA A 839 16.58 -18.81 13.75
N VAL A 840 16.09 -19.90 13.18
CA VAL A 840 16.11 -20.14 11.74
C VAL A 840 14.76 -20.66 11.30
N GLY A 841 14.34 -20.30 10.09
CA GLY A 841 13.05 -20.75 9.59
C GLY A 841 12.85 -20.52 8.10
N CYS A 842 11.69 -20.94 7.66
CA CYS A 842 11.23 -20.83 6.30
C CYS A 842 9.75 -20.43 6.31
N ASN A 843 9.43 -19.28 5.72
CA ASN A 843 8.06 -18.86 5.43
C ASN A 843 7.67 -19.34 4.04
N ASP A 844 6.40 -19.67 3.86
CA ASP A 844 5.85 -20.21 2.62
C ASP A 844 6.67 -21.40 2.07
N VAL A 845 6.76 -22.45 2.88
CA VAL A 845 7.57 -23.66 2.58
C VAL A 845 7.26 -24.22 1.18
N PHE A 846 6.01 -24.13 0.75
CA PHE A 846 5.53 -24.67 -0.53
C PHE A 846 5.56 -23.64 -1.67
N ASP A 847 6.03 -22.43 -1.45
CA ASP A 847 6.16 -21.35 -2.46
C ASP A 847 4.80 -20.98 -3.11
N LYS A 848 3.76 -20.92 -2.29
CA LYS A 848 2.38 -20.73 -2.77
C LYS A 848 2.02 -19.27 -3.09
N GLY A 849 2.66 -18.32 -2.45
CA GLY A 849 2.43 -16.90 -2.73
C GLY A 849 2.58 -16.54 -4.22
N PRO A 850 3.73 -16.89 -4.86
CA PRO A 850 3.95 -16.64 -6.29
C PRO A 850 3.03 -17.39 -7.25
N GLU A 851 2.38 -18.46 -6.79
CA GLU A 851 1.43 -19.24 -7.56
C GLU A 851 0.01 -18.67 -7.55
N GLN A 852 -0.24 -17.62 -6.74
CA GLN A 852 -1.58 -17.01 -6.66
C GLN A 852 -2.03 -16.49 -8.03
N LYS A 853 -3.28 -16.72 -8.36
CA LYS A 853 -3.87 -16.38 -9.66
C LYS A 853 -5.30 -15.89 -9.51
N ILE A 854 -5.77 -15.22 -10.54
CA ILE A 854 -7.14 -14.75 -10.66
C ILE A 854 -7.83 -15.53 -11.77
N ALA A 855 -8.98 -16.10 -11.46
CA ALA A 855 -9.78 -16.86 -12.41
C ALA A 855 -10.63 -15.95 -13.31
N LEU A 856 -10.66 -16.23 -14.60
CA LEU A 856 -11.50 -15.55 -15.57
C LEU A 856 -12.72 -16.41 -15.94
N ALA A 857 -13.80 -15.78 -16.41
CA ALA A 857 -15.04 -16.46 -16.78
C ALA A 857 -14.86 -17.51 -17.89
N ASN A 858 -13.85 -17.36 -18.74
CA ASN A 858 -13.54 -18.33 -19.81
C ASN A 858 -12.70 -19.52 -19.32
N GLY A 859 -12.45 -19.64 -18.02
CA GLY A 859 -11.64 -20.69 -17.41
C GLY A 859 -10.13 -20.51 -17.54
N SER A 860 -9.66 -19.39 -18.09
CA SER A 860 -8.25 -19.01 -18.04
C SER A 860 -7.90 -18.28 -16.75
N TYR A 861 -6.61 -18.04 -16.54
CA TYR A 861 -6.08 -17.33 -15.36
C TYR A 861 -5.26 -16.14 -15.79
N ILE A 862 -5.19 -15.16 -14.88
CA ILE A 862 -4.25 -14.04 -14.96
C ILE A 862 -3.51 -13.89 -13.63
N ASN A 863 -2.42 -13.15 -13.63
CA ASN A 863 -1.70 -12.83 -12.41
C ASN A 863 -2.51 -11.87 -11.53
N PRO A 864 -2.32 -11.89 -10.20
CA PRO A 864 -2.79 -10.81 -9.33
C PRO A 864 -2.17 -9.47 -9.75
N GLU A 865 -2.87 -8.39 -9.48
CA GLU A 865 -2.35 -7.04 -9.71
C GLU A 865 -1.01 -6.81 -9.02
N PHE A 866 -0.89 -7.31 -7.81
CA PHE A 866 0.30 -7.26 -6.97
C PHE A 866 0.67 -8.67 -6.53
N PRO A 867 1.58 -9.33 -7.24
CA PRO A 867 2.09 -10.65 -6.82
C PRO A 867 2.76 -10.56 -5.47
N VAL A 868 2.67 -11.61 -4.67
CA VAL A 868 3.31 -11.69 -3.35
C VAL A 868 4.57 -12.54 -3.39
N GLN A 869 5.49 -12.23 -2.48
CA GLN A 869 6.71 -13.01 -2.28
C GLN A 869 6.39 -14.44 -1.87
N GLY A 870 7.22 -15.39 -2.29
CA GLY A 870 7.11 -16.78 -1.92
C GLY A 870 8.06 -17.19 -0.81
N ARG A 871 8.63 -18.37 -0.99
CA ARG A 871 9.48 -19.02 0.00
C ARG A 871 10.62 -18.12 0.47
N THR A 872 10.63 -17.84 1.78
CA THR A 872 11.61 -16.97 2.42
C THR A 872 12.34 -17.72 3.54
N TYR A 873 13.63 -17.94 3.39
CA TYR A 873 14.48 -18.45 4.46
C TYR A 873 14.99 -17.28 5.30
N TYR A 874 15.10 -17.48 6.61
CA TYR A 874 15.67 -16.49 7.51
C TYR A 874 16.53 -17.11 8.60
N ALA A 875 17.48 -16.35 9.10
CA ALA A 875 18.25 -16.63 10.27
C ALA A 875 18.42 -15.36 11.10
N THR A 876 18.28 -15.48 12.41
CA THR A 876 18.44 -14.38 13.36
C THR A 876 19.28 -14.83 14.54
N LEU A 877 20.28 -14.04 14.87
CA LEU A 877 21.08 -14.20 16.07
C LEU A 877 20.77 -13.06 17.01
N LYS A 878 20.38 -13.37 18.24
CA LYS A 878 20.09 -12.40 19.29
C LYS A 878 20.99 -12.68 20.50
N CYS A 879 21.37 -11.60 21.16
CA CYS A 879 22.08 -11.68 22.44
C CYS A 879 21.45 -10.68 23.43
N GLU A 880 21.23 -11.13 24.67
CA GLU A 880 20.74 -10.31 25.78
C GLU A 880 21.76 -10.42 26.93
N PHE A 881 22.16 -9.24 27.48
CA PHE A 881 23.20 -9.14 28.52
C PHE A 881 22.66 -8.52 29.79
#